data_6377895de2f83cf70b5267ae1113018d
#
_entry.id   6377895de2f83cf70b5267ae1113018d
#
_cell.length_a   1.000
_cell.length_b   1.000
_cell.length_c   1.000
_cell.angle_alpha   90.00
_cell.angle_beta   90.00
_cell.angle_gamma   90.00
#
_symmetry.space_group_name_H-M   'P 1'
#
loop_
_entity.id
_entity.type
_entity.pdbx_description
1 polymer ?
#
loop_
_entity_poly.entity_id
_entity_poly.type
_entity_poly.pdbx_seq_one_letter_code
_entity_poly.pdbx_strand_id
1 'polypeptide(L)'
;MSSIRIVRPRRFLFAFAALTSFAALDLPAALAQQAREHLPPVEVSPAQSRKQAKPVDPEARRARRTAARGAAAASAAAKPVVPTAAAQTPLNTNVVAESASRLGLTVQETPATVEVISAETMREQGYRTVSDVAQGAVGVTSGDNPAEPSAFSMRGFTNSQINTLYNGIKIGPQNMTSRITDTANLEAVEFLKGPASLISGEGAAGGAINFVTKQPHTGAIRNEADFSWDSLNSFRAHYGSGGSTNVQGLDYRLDISRSALNGFADDTNTRTFDVSGQLNYRVSDSLKIWGAIEYREDRSKAYWGAPLVPIAFSGSHATTGIVSGNYFNRTDLGAVTIDDRTFNTNYNVLDNRNVAQEVWLRGGFELKLAPDLTLKSQTYGYGAERTWFNNEIEAFDSTTNDVYRERFYVAHSQRLVGNITDLIWDANIAGYDNRLVTTLSSSYLDFVRPGAANFPFDHVSLVDPDRGFYGLLTTKQQTARIDNEALSFEDRLKLTRTFALIGGLRVEHIGLDRNSMDSAGLVNAGFPFTKDWAPVTGRIGYTWEAVPGLTFFSQYATGADVSANNIFLLAPSQPLDLTTARTYETGVKHLFWDNRAEWSFSAYDILRKNVYAAAGGMALNIAGRQESKGIELAASVRPIEPLRLWGNIAYVDARYADYDFVGGSFSGNTPPNVPRIVANAGASYRFFTPWPIELGITGRHVGDRYNTDANVVTMKAYTVADVYAFVDIPKTVFNAVDQARVTFRVRNITDKRYAIWGDPFYPDQILLGAPRTYEISAAFKW
;
A
#
# COMPACT_ATOMS: atom_id res chain seq x y z
N MET A 1 42.01 -5.03 38.78
CA MET A 1 41.28 -3.97 39.47
C MET A 1 41.36 -2.74 38.59
N SER A 2 40.33 -2.49 37.79
CA SER A 2 40.19 -1.23 37.10
C SER A 2 38.68 -1.09 36.73
N SER A 3 38.08 -0.08 37.28
CA SER A 3 36.66 0.18 37.38
C SER A 3 36.05 0.58 36.03
N ILE A 4 35.03 -0.14 35.60
CA ILE A 4 34.17 0.22 34.46
C ILE A 4 33.18 1.30 34.93
N ARG A 5 33.30 2.50 34.39
CA ARG A 5 32.31 3.58 34.56
C ARG A 5 31.15 3.32 33.63
N ILE A 6 29.98 3.01 34.20
CA ILE A 6 28.71 2.99 33.54
C ILE A 6 28.23 4.44 33.36
N VAL A 7 28.23 4.93 32.16
CA VAL A 7 27.58 6.21 31.79
C VAL A 7 26.10 5.93 31.57
N ARG A 8 25.25 6.40 32.47
CA ARG A 8 23.78 6.37 32.32
C ARG A 8 23.35 7.49 31.35
N PRO A 9 22.49 7.23 30.37
CA PRO A 9 21.86 8.29 29.59
C PRO A 9 20.89 9.07 30.47
N ARG A 10 20.94 10.39 30.37
CA ARG A 10 19.96 11.30 30.99
C ARG A 10 18.64 11.19 30.28
N ARG A 11 17.66 10.56 30.95
CA ARG A 11 16.26 10.58 30.57
C ARG A 11 15.69 11.96 30.86
N PHE A 12 15.27 12.68 29.83
CA PHE A 12 14.33 13.78 29.98
C PHE A 12 12.94 13.19 30.21
N LEU A 13 12.48 13.20 31.46
CA LEU A 13 11.11 12.87 31.82
C LEU A 13 10.22 14.06 31.46
N PHE A 14 9.40 13.95 30.42
CA PHE A 14 8.14 14.66 30.36
C PHE A 14 7.07 13.75 30.93
N ALA A 15 6.68 14.05 32.18
CA ALA A 15 5.58 13.37 32.84
C ALA A 15 4.25 13.89 32.29
N PHE A 16 3.61 13.07 31.44
CA PHE A 16 2.16 13.09 31.27
C PHE A 16 1.65 11.70 31.65
N ALA A 17 1.09 11.62 32.84
CA ALA A 17 0.40 10.44 33.33
C ALA A 17 -0.91 10.30 32.60
N ALA A 18 -1.02 9.37 31.67
CA ALA A 18 -2.30 8.79 31.28
C ALA A 18 -2.24 7.30 31.58
N LEU A 19 -2.94 6.89 32.62
CA LEU A 19 -3.17 5.51 33.02
C LEU A 19 -3.76 4.72 31.83
N THR A 20 -3.07 3.72 31.36
CA THR A 20 -3.63 2.48 30.90
C THR A 20 -2.58 1.38 31.05
N SER A 21 -2.64 0.71 32.20
CA SER A 21 -1.96 -0.56 32.40
C SER A 21 -2.69 -1.63 31.60
N PHE A 22 -2.14 -2.00 30.42
CA PHE A 22 -2.52 -3.25 29.79
C PHE A 22 -1.54 -4.33 30.23
N ALA A 23 -2.01 -5.18 31.14
CA ALA A 23 -1.34 -6.42 31.49
C ALA A 23 -1.25 -7.31 30.25
N ALA A 24 -0.10 -7.89 30.00
CA ALA A 24 0.11 -8.94 29.04
C ALA A 24 -0.80 -10.12 29.41
N LEU A 25 -1.83 -10.38 28.60
CA LEU A 25 -2.64 -11.57 28.67
C LEU A 25 -2.03 -12.64 27.76
N ASP A 26 -1.31 -13.58 28.36
CA ASP A 26 -1.07 -14.90 27.78
C ASP A 26 -2.41 -15.61 27.70
N LEU A 27 -2.99 -15.74 26.52
CA LEU A 27 -4.18 -16.53 26.29
C LEU A 27 -3.79 -17.98 25.99
N PRO A 28 -4.14 -18.96 26.85
CA PRO A 28 -4.00 -20.36 26.50
C PRO A 28 -5.08 -20.79 25.49
N ALA A 29 -4.68 -21.62 24.56
CA ALA A 29 -5.56 -22.26 23.57
C ALA A 29 -6.46 -23.30 24.23
N ALA A 30 -7.53 -22.87 24.89
CA ALA A 30 -8.61 -23.77 25.39
C ALA A 30 -9.85 -22.94 25.73
N LEU A 31 -10.68 -22.60 24.77
CA LEU A 31 -12.11 -22.25 24.97
C LEU A 31 -12.87 -22.35 23.63
N ALA A 32 -12.99 -23.59 23.16
CA ALA A 32 -13.95 -23.92 22.12
C ALA A 32 -14.69 -25.21 22.52
N GLN A 33 -15.40 -25.14 23.62
CA GLN A 33 -16.48 -26.11 23.94
C GLN A 33 -17.15 -25.69 25.25
N GLN A 34 -18.29 -25.03 25.09
CA GLN A 34 -19.46 -25.06 26.00
C GLN A 34 -20.22 -23.74 25.96
N ALA A 35 -21.24 -23.67 25.12
CA ALA A 35 -22.42 -22.83 25.33
C ALA A 35 -23.58 -23.38 24.48
N ARG A 36 -24.19 -24.41 24.92
CA ARG A 36 -25.61 -24.69 24.63
C ARG A 36 -26.28 -24.64 25.99
N GLU A 37 -27.15 -23.63 26.21
CA GLU A 37 -28.38 -23.78 27.01
C GLU A 37 -29.13 -22.45 27.12
N HIS A 38 -30.38 -22.51 26.68
CA HIS A 38 -31.60 -21.80 27.08
C HIS A 38 -31.68 -20.26 27.09
N LEU A 39 -32.40 -19.72 26.08
CA LEU A 39 -33.04 -18.40 26.13
C LEU A 39 -34.49 -18.55 26.65
N PRO A 40 -35.00 -17.65 27.54
CA PRO A 40 -36.39 -17.59 27.95
C PRO A 40 -37.27 -16.86 26.91
N PRO A 41 -38.60 -17.07 26.90
CA PRO A 41 -39.50 -16.55 25.88
C PRO A 41 -39.83 -15.07 26.08
N VAL A 42 -39.97 -14.37 24.93
CA VAL A 42 -40.33 -12.95 24.84
C VAL A 42 -41.85 -12.80 24.86
N GLU A 43 -42.40 -12.05 25.83
CA GLU A 43 -43.79 -11.59 25.84
C GLU A 43 -43.93 -10.31 25.02
N VAL A 44 -44.92 -10.29 24.12
CA VAL A 44 -45.30 -9.15 23.30
C VAL A 44 -46.49 -8.44 23.92
N SER A 45 -46.34 -7.14 24.27
CA SER A 45 -47.46 -6.28 24.69
C SER A 45 -47.91 -5.32 23.60
N PRO A 46 -49.20 -5.01 23.50
CA PRO A 46 -49.76 -4.32 22.32
C PRO A 46 -49.63 -2.78 22.33
N ALA A 47 -49.68 -2.25 21.13
CA ALA A 47 -49.49 -0.84 20.78
C ALA A 47 -50.49 0.13 21.40
N GLN A 48 -50.01 1.25 21.95
CA GLN A 48 -50.83 2.38 22.35
C GLN A 48 -50.95 3.45 21.23
N SER A 49 -52.20 3.97 21.11
CA SER A 49 -52.68 4.88 20.09
C SER A 49 -52.06 6.31 20.15
N ARG A 50 -51.77 6.88 18.99
CA ARG A 50 -51.33 8.25 18.76
C ARG A 50 -52.40 9.27 19.18
N LYS A 51 -52.04 10.25 20.03
CA LYS A 51 -52.75 11.51 20.21
C LYS A 51 -52.38 12.53 19.16
N GLN A 52 -53.40 13.18 18.59
CA GLN A 52 -53.27 14.26 17.60
C GLN A 52 -52.67 15.52 18.23
N ALA A 53 -51.72 16.16 17.53
CA ALA A 53 -51.10 17.42 17.92
C ALA A 53 -51.92 18.64 17.43
N LYS A 54 -52.03 19.66 18.28
CA LYS A 54 -52.66 20.97 18.00
C LYS A 54 -51.82 21.83 17.02
N PRO A 55 -52.43 22.75 16.25
CA PRO A 55 -51.71 23.59 15.28
C PRO A 55 -50.83 24.65 15.97
N VAL A 56 -49.61 24.84 15.44
CA VAL A 56 -48.61 25.79 15.93
C VAL A 56 -48.59 27.05 15.05
N ASP A 57 -48.55 28.23 15.72
CA ASP A 57 -48.54 29.58 15.24
C ASP A 57 -47.45 29.87 14.15
N PRO A 58 -47.77 30.62 13.08
CA PRO A 58 -46.85 30.91 11.96
C PRO A 58 -45.60 31.74 12.32
N GLU A 59 -45.65 32.58 13.37
CA GLU A 59 -44.48 33.39 13.79
C GLU A 59 -43.39 32.56 14.48
N ALA A 60 -43.78 31.56 15.26
CA ALA A 60 -42.85 30.62 15.87
C ALA A 60 -42.10 29.76 14.84
N ARG A 61 -42.68 29.58 13.65
CA ARG A 61 -42.06 28.84 12.53
C ARG A 61 -40.98 29.67 11.82
N ARG A 62 -41.14 31.01 11.80
CA ARG A 62 -40.16 31.93 11.19
C ARG A 62 -38.92 32.09 12.05
N ALA A 63 -39.07 32.19 13.38
CA ALA A 63 -37.97 32.27 14.35
C ALA A 63 -37.14 30.99 14.40
N ARG A 64 -37.78 29.83 14.31
CA ARG A 64 -37.07 28.54 14.23
C ARG A 64 -36.32 28.31 12.90
N ARG A 65 -36.82 28.88 11.79
CA ARG A 65 -36.09 28.81 10.51
C ARG A 65 -34.87 29.72 10.45
N THR A 66 -34.89 30.87 11.13
CA THR A 66 -33.75 31.79 11.22
C THR A 66 -32.69 31.25 12.17
N ALA A 67 -33.08 30.64 13.30
CA ALA A 67 -32.16 29.97 14.22
C ALA A 67 -31.55 28.70 13.61
N ALA A 68 -32.32 27.93 12.83
CA ALA A 68 -31.80 26.74 12.11
C ALA A 68 -30.85 27.11 10.96
N ARG A 69 -31.02 28.29 10.32
CA ARG A 69 -30.07 28.78 9.31
C ARG A 69 -28.78 29.34 9.94
N GLY A 70 -28.87 29.97 11.14
CA GLY A 70 -27.68 30.39 11.89
C GLY A 70 -26.87 29.23 12.45
N ALA A 71 -27.54 28.17 12.91
CA ALA A 71 -26.88 26.94 13.37
C ALA A 71 -26.26 26.10 12.20
N ALA A 72 -26.87 26.15 11.01
CA ALA A 72 -26.33 25.52 9.83
C ALA A 72 -25.10 26.24 9.24
N ALA A 73 -24.96 27.54 9.45
CA ALA A 73 -23.80 28.33 9.04
C ALA A 73 -22.62 28.23 10.01
N ALA A 74 -22.86 27.92 11.31
CA ALA A 74 -21.81 27.69 12.31
C ALA A 74 -21.30 26.24 12.37
N SER A 75 -21.96 25.29 11.68
CA SER A 75 -21.60 23.88 11.63
C SER A 75 -20.78 23.48 10.38
N ALA A 76 -20.26 24.44 9.65
CA ALA A 76 -19.39 24.18 8.49
C ALA A 76 -17.90 24.05 8.85
N ALA A 77 -17.56 23.71 10.11
CA ALA A 77 -16.24 23.21 10.47
C ALA A 77 -16.14 21.77 9.98
N ALA A 78 -15.20 21.53 9.06
CA ALA A 78 -14.98 20.32 8.27
C ALA A 78 -15.17 19.03 9.07
N LYS A 79 -16.25 18.32 8.81
CA LYS A 79 -16.35 16.89 9.12
C LYS A 79 -15.40 16.16 8.18
N PRO A 80 -14.64 15.15 8.62
CA PRO A 80 -14.01 14.24 7.70
C PRO A 80 -15.13 13.58 6.88
N VAL A 81 -15.18 13.91 5.60
CA VAL A 81 -16.16 13.35 4.67
C VAL A 81 -15.62 11.97 4.30
N VAL A 82 -16.15 10.93 4.95
CA VAL A 82 -16.08 9.59 4.37
C VAL A 82 -16.90 9.66 3.07
N PRO A 83 -16.33 9.37 1.89
CA PRO A 83 -17.02 9.55 0.64
C PRO A 83 -18.25 8.63 0.58
N THR A 84 -19.43 9.21 0.55
CA THR A 84 -20.59 8.48 0.06
C THR A 84 -20.52 8.42 -1.46
N ALA A 85 -20.85 7.30 -2.08
CA ALA A 85 -20.74 7.06 -3.52
C ALA A 85 -21.35 8.17 -4.42
N ALA A 86 -22.26 8.99 -3.90
CA ALA A 86 -22.89 10.10 -4.60
C ALA A 86 -22.06 11.41 -4.63
N ALA A 87 -20.95 11.48 -3.88
CA ALA A 87 -20.14 12.71 -3.72
C ALA A 87 -18.75 12.61 -4.36
N GLN A 88 -18.41 11.49 -4.99
CA GLN A 88 -17.09 11.29 -5.59
C GLN A 88 -16.95 12.03 -6.92
N THR A 89 -15.86 12.75 -7.08
CA THR A 89 -15.45 13.30 -8.37
C THR A 89 -14.81 12.20 -9.24
N PRO A 90 -14.67 12.39 -10.56
CA PRO A 90 -14.12 11.36 -11.45
C PRO A 90 -12.74 10.82 -11.07
N LEU A 91 -11.88 11.65 -10.44
CA LEU A 91 -10.55 11.28 -9.95
C LEU A 91 -10.44 11.33 -8.41
N ASN A 92 -11.56 11.38 -7.69
CA ASN A 92 -11.62 11.43 -6.22
C ASN A 92 -10.86 12.62 -5.59
N THR A 93 -10.73 13.76 -6.29
CA THR A 93 -9.96 14.90 -5.76
C THR A 93 -10.67 15.66 -4.65
N ASN A 94 -11.96 15.42 -4.43
CA ASN A 94 -12.73 15.95 -3.29
C ASN A 94 -12.62 15.10 -2.01
N VAL A 95 -11.84 14.01 -2.03
CA VAL A 95 -11.63 13.11 -0.90
C VAL A 95 -10.44 13.59 -0.07
N VAL A 96 -10.51 13.45 1.25
CA VAL A 96 -9.36 13.65 2.15
C VAL A 96 -8.41 12.47 2.04
N ALA A 97 -7.13 12.74 1.81
CA ALA A 97 -6.07 11.73 1.80
C ALA A 97 -5.19 11.88 3.06
N GLU A 98 -5.36 10.97 4.01
CA GLU A 98 -4.66 11.03 5.30
C GLU A 98 -3.16 10.76 5.19
N SER A 99 -2.73 10.04 4.16
CA SER A 99 -1.30 9.82 3.85
C SER A 99 -0.58 11.09 3.40
N ALA A 100 -1.33 12.10 2.93
CA ALA A 100 -0.77 13.30 2.36
C ALA A 100 -0.65 14.46 3.35
N SER A 101 -1.54 14.54 4.35
CA SER A 101 -1.54 15.62 5.34
C SER A 101 -2.43 15.28 6.53
N ARG A 102 -2.02 15.72 7.72
CA ARG A 102 -2.85 15.68 8.94
C ARG A 102 -3.79 16.87 9.07
N LEU A 103 -3.68 17.83 8.16
CA LEU A 103 -4.55 19.01 8.10
C LEU A 103 -5.99 18.70 7.65
N GLY A 104 -6.28 17.45 7.24
CA GLY A 104 -7.59 17.08 6.69
C GLY A 104 -7.87 17.72 5.32
N LEU A 105 -6.84 17.92 4.51
CA LEU A 105 -6.96 18.47 3.16
C LEU A 105 -7.53 17.43 2.20
N THR A 106 -8.40 17.88 1.32
CA THR A 106 -8.77 17.08 0.15
C THR A 106 -7.59 16.96 -0.81
N VAL A 107 -7.64 15.98 -1.72
CA VAL A 107 -6.65 15.86 -2.79
C VAL A 107 -6.54 17.18 -3.57
N GLN A 108 -7.67 17.87 -3.82
CA GLN A 108 -7.70 19.19 -4.50
C GLN A 108 -6.94 20.27 -3.72
N GLU A 109 -7.05 20.30 -2.40
CA GLU A 109 -6.39 21.29 -1.52
C GLU A 109 -4.94 20.94 -1.18
N THR A 110 -4.48 19.74 -1.50
CA THR A 110 -3.12 19.27 -1.18
C THR A 110 -2.12 19.78 -2.22
N PRO A 111 -1.00 20.44 -1.81
CA PRO A 111 0.03 20.95 -2.75
C PRO A 111 0.98 19.86 -3.25
N ALA A 112 0.46 18.65 -3.52
CA ALA A 112 1.21 17.50 -3.98
C ALA A 112 0.35 16.66 -4.94
N THR A 113 0.99 15.79 -5.72
CA THR A 113 0.27 14.74 -6.45
C THR A 113 -0.11 13.64 -5.50
N VAL A 114 -1.42 13.49 -5.32
CA VAL A 114 -2.05 12.43 -4.53
C VAL A 114 -3.12 11.78 -5.39
N GLU A 115 -3.18 10.46 -5.37
CA GLU A 115 -4.20 9.68 -6.07
C GLU A 115 -4.90 8.77 -5.06
N VAL A 116 -6.23 8.72 -5.11
CA VAL A 116 -7.06 7.87 -4.25
C VAL A 116 -7.88 6.93 -5.12
N ILE A 117 -7.60 5.63 -5.02
CA ILE A 117 -8.36 4.59 -5.71
C ILE A 117 -9.33 3.98 -4.71
N SER A 118 -10.62 4.24 -4.89
CA SER A 118 -11.68 3.83 -3.96
C SER A 118 -12.07 2.36 -4.10
N ALA A 119 -12.74 1.80 -3.08
CA ALA A 119 -13.31 0.45 -3.09
C ALA A 119 -14.24 0.21 -4.29
N GLU A 120 -15.00 1.24 -4.72
CA GLU A 120 -15.86 1.14 -5.89
C GLU A 120 -15.04 0.98 -7.17
N THR A 121 -14.01 1.82 -7.36
CA THR A 121 -13.09 1.70 -8.50
C THR A 121 -12.37 0.34 -8.49
N MET A 122 -11.92 -0.13 -7.31
CA MET A 122 -11.29 -1.45 -7.18
C MET A 122 -12.22 -2.58 -7.65
N ARG A 123 -13.50 -2.53 -7.27
CA ARG A 123 -14.51 -3.52 -7.73
C ARG A 123 -14.80 -3.41 -9.22
N GLU A 124 -15.00 -2.19 -9.74
CA GLU A 124 -15.27 -1.97 -11.17
C GLU A 124 -14.13 -2.45 -12.06
N GLN A 125 -12.89 -2.16 -11.66
CA GLN A 125 -11.69 -2.58 -12.39
C GLN A 125 -11.32 -4.05 -12.10
N GLY A 126 -11.93 -4.67 -11.08
CA GLY A 126 -11.65 -6.05 -10.68
C GLY A 126 -10.28 -6.22 -10.03
N TYR A 127 -9.77 -5.19 -9.35
CA TYR A 127 -8.51 -5.27 -8.60
C TYR A 127 -8.71 -6.10 -7.34
N ARG A 128 -8.02 -7.23 -7.24
CA ARG A 128 -8.14 -8.19 -6.15
C ARG A 128 -7.08 -7.99 -5.07
N THR A 129 -5.92 -7.51 -5.48
CA THR A 129 -4.77 -7.25 -4.61
C THR A 129 -4.33 -5.80 -4.73
N VAL A 130 -3.56 -5.32 -3.77
CA VAL A 130 -2.97 -3.98 -3.83
C VAL A 130 -1.99 -3.82 -5.00
N SER A 131 -1.37 -4.90 -5.46
CA SER A 131 -0.56 -4.92 -6.67
C SER A 131 -1.39 -4.60 -7.92
N ASP A 132 -2.62 -5.15 -8.01
CA ASP A 132 -3.54 -4.82 -9.10
C ASP A 132 -3.93 -3.33 -9.04
N VAL A 133 -4.23 -2.81 -7.83
CA VAL A 133 -4.56 -1.39 -7.63
C VAL A 133 -3.41 -0.49 -8.08
N ALA A 134 -2.19 -0.83 -7.70
CA ALA A 134 -0.99 -0.08 -8.08
C ALA A 134 -0.78 -0.04 -9.60
N GLN A 135 -1.12 -1.12 -10.31
CA GLN A 135 -1.06 -1.14 -11.76
C GLN A 135 -2.06 -0.17 -12.42
N GLY A 136 -3.18 0.14 -11.78
CA GLY A 136 -4.14 1.16 -12.24
C GLY A 136 -3.71 2.59 -12.00
N ALA A 137 -2.80 2.82 -11.04
CA ALA A 137 -2.36 4.15 -10.64
C ALA A 137 -1.41 4.78 -11.67
N VAL A 138 -1.38 6.13 -11.69
CA VAL A 138 -0.56 6.92 -12.63
C VAL A 138 0.92 6.65 -12.44
N GLY A 139 1.60 6.12 -13.44
CA GLY A 139 3.05 5.93 -13.42
C GLY A 139 3.56 4.92 -12.39
N VAL A 140 2.69 4.06 -11.87
CA VAL A 140 3.07 3.01 -10.92
C VAL A 140 3.12 1.67 -11.63
N THR A 141 4.14 0.88 -11.35
CA THR A 141 4.21 -0.56 -11.70
C THR A 141 4.38 -1.38 -10.44
N SER A 142 3.98 -2.63 -10.49
CA SER A 142 4.09 -3.56 -9.37
C SER A 142 4.50 -4.95 -9.84
N GLY A 143 5.11 -5.71 -8.94
CA GLY A 143 5.39 -7.12 -9.09
C GLY A 143 5.10 -7.86 -7.80
N ASP A 144 4.59 -9.09 -7.92
CA ASP A 144 4.38 -9.98 -6.77
C ASP A 144 5.52 -11.01 -6.71
N ASN A 145 6.74 -10.51 -6.58
CA ASN A 145 7.90 -11.33 -6.31
C ASN A 145 7.71 -12.02 -4.95
N PRO A 146 7.97 -13.32 -4.81
CA PRO A 146 7.78 -14.03 -3.54
C PRO A 146 8.57 -13.44 -2.36
N ALA A 147 9.76 -12.87 -2.61
CA ALA A 147 10.56 -12.21 -1.58
C ALA A 147 9.91 -10.92 -1.07
N GLU A 148 9.30 -10.20 -1.98
CA GLU A 148 8.75 -8.87 -1.75
C GLU A 148 7.39 -8.77 -2.45
N PRO A 149 6.36 -9.49 -1.96
CA PRO A 149 5.02 -9.37 -2.50
C PRO A 149 4.56 -7.90 -2.41
N SER A 150 3.89 -7.43 -3.45
CA SER A 150 3.53 -6.01 -3.57
C SER A 150 4.76 -5.08 -3.64
N ALA A 151 5.77 -5.47 -4.42
CA ALA A 151 6.84 -4.59 -4.83
C ALA A 151 6.31 -3.52 -5.78
N PHE A 152 6.73 -2.27 -5.58
CA PHE A 152 6.25 -1.13 -6.37
C PHE A 152 7.39 -0.37 -7.02
N SER A 153 7.10 0.26 -8.18
CA SER A 153 7.94 1.27 -8.79
C SER A 153 7.13 2.52 -9.07
N MET A 154 7.60 3.68 -8.62
CA MET A 154 6.92 4.95 -8.73
C MET A 154 7.94 6.09 -8.87
N ARG A 155 7.81 6.95 -9.88
CA ARG A 155 8.70 8.11 -10.11
C ARG A 155 10.19 7.76 -10.13
N GLY A 156 10.56 6.58 -10.64
CA GLY A 156 11.96 6.16 -10.73
C GLY A 156 12.53 5.50 -9.47
N PHE A 157 11.71 5.33 -8.44
CA PHE A 157 12.07 4.66 -7.18
C PHE A 157 11.36 3.32 -7.09
N THR A 158 12.02 2.34 -6.49
CA THR A 158 11.50 0.97 -6.41
C THR A 158 11.58 0.43 -5.00
N ASN A 159 10.73 -0.53 -4.69
CA ASN A 159 10.73 -1.33 -3.47
C ASN A 159 10.72 -0.45 -2.19
N SER A 160 11.61 -0.68 -1.27
CA SER A 160 11.73 0.01 0.02
C SER A 160 12.01 1.52 -0.06
N GLN A 161 12.20 2.07 -1.26
CA GLN A 161 12.25 3.51 -1.49
C GLN A 161 10.84 4.14 -1.48
N ILE A 162 9.80 3.32 -1.34
CA ILE A 162 8.39 3.69 -1.25
C ILE A 162 7.84 3.12 0.05
N ASN A 163 7.33 3.98 0.95
CA ASN A 163 6.73 3.51 2.19
C ASN A 163 5.38 2.84 1.96
N THR A 164 5.16 1.72 2.63
CA THR A 164 3.85 1.11 2.77
C THR A 164 3.27 1.44 4.14
N LEU A 165 2.08 2.02 4.12
CA LEU A 165 1.34 2.41 5.31
C LEU A 165 0.05 1.59 5.41
N TYR A 166 -0.37 1.29 6.62
CA TYR A 166 -1.66 0.68 6.92
C TYR A 166 -2.43 1.62 7.85
N ASN A 167 -3.49 2.25 7.34
CA ASN A 167 -4.21 3.33 8.03
C ASN A 167 -3.28 4.44 8.57
N GLY A 168 -2.31 4.86 7.74
CA GLY A 168 -1.34 5.89 8.08
C GLY A 168 -0.19 5.44 8.98
N ILE A 169 -0.10 4.16 9.35
CA ILE A 169 0.95 3.59 10.22
C ILE A 169 1.98 2.86 9.36
N LYS A 170 3.26 3.20 9.49
CA LYS A 170 4.37 2.48 8.87
C LYS A 170 4.61 1.17 9.62
N ILE A 171 4.60 0.03 8.90
CA ILE A 171 4.71 -1.30 9.49
C ILE A 171 6.17 -1.65 9.81
N GLY A 172 7.13 -1.13 9.05
CA GLY A 172 8.57 -1.42 9.18
C GLY A 172 9.31 -1.40 7.84
N PRO A 173 10.52 -1.96 7.76
CA PRO A 173 11.27 -2.07 6.51
C PRO A 173 10.48 -2.86 5.46
N GLN A 174 10.20 -2.26 4.31
CA GLN A 174 9.19 -2.78 3.38
C GLN A 174 9.51 -4.17 2.86
N ASN A 175 10.73 -4.47 2.42
CA ASN A 175 11.04 -5.77 1.84
C ASN A 175 10.96 -6.92 2.86
N MET A 176 10.98 -6.61 4.17
CA MET A 176 10.81 -7.59 5.23
C MET A 176 9.35 -7.72 5.69
N THR A 177 8.53 -6.71 5.45
CA THR A 177 7.17 -6.61 5.98
C THR A 177 6.08 -6.66 4.91
N SER A 178 6.42 -6.55 3.62
CA SER A 178 5.42 -6.63 2.54
C SER A 178 4.72 -7.99 2.49
N ARG A 179 3.42 -7.94 2.23
CA ARG A 179 2.51 -9.09 2.15
C ARG A 179 1.57 -8.92 0.96
N ILE A 180 1.05 -10.03 0.48
CA ILE A 180 -0.06 -10.00 -0.46
C ILE A 180 -1.29 -9.49 0.29
N THR A 181 -1.76 -8.30 -0.05
CA THR A 181 -2.90 -7.66 0.61
C THR A 181 -4.11 -7.72 -0.32
N ASP A 182 -5.18 -8.40 0.16
CA ASP A 182 -6.48 -8.45 -0.51
C ASP A 182 -7.20 -7.09 -0.35
N THR A 183 -7.97 -6.68 -1.35
CA THR A 183 -8.68 -5.39 -1.35
C THR A 183 -10.04 -5.43 -0.68
N ALA A 184 -10.51 -6.57 -0.21
CA ALA A 184 -11.90 -6.77 0.25
C ALA A 184 -12.31 -5.86 1.42
N ASN A 185 -11.41 -5.70 2.41
CA ASN A 185 -11.64 -4.85 3.59
C ASN A 185 -11.15 -3.41 3.40
N LEU A 186 -10.62 -3.06 2.22
CA LEU A 186 -10.12 -1.71 1.95
C LEU A 186 -11.23 -0.78 1.46
N GLU A 187 -11.27 0.43 1.99
CA GLU A 187 -12.08 1.56 1.51
C GLU A 187 -11.36 2.29 0.38
N ALA A 188 -10.04 2.42 0.49
CA ALA A 188 -9.21 3.08 -0.51
C ALA A 188 -7.76 2.62 -0.44
N VAL A 189 -7.04 2.83 -1.55
CA VAL A 189 -5.58 2.86 -1.60
C VAL A 189 -5.16 4.26 -2.03
N GLU A 190 -4.34 4.90 -1.21
CA GLU A 190 -3.83 6.26 -1.46
C GLU A 190 -2.37 6.20 -1.92
N PHE A 191 -2.05 6.93 -2.97
CA PHE A 191 -0.69 7.06 -3.51
C PHE A 191 -0.24 8.51 -3.33
N LEU A 192 0.63 8.76 -2.35
CA LEU A 192 1.34 10.02 -2.21
C LEU A 192 2.66 9.94 -2.96
N LYS A 193 2.87 10.82 -3.93
CA LYS A 193 4.04 10.79 -4.83
C LYS A 193 5.09 11.84 -4.45
N GLY A 194 6.34 11.40 -4.36
CA GLY A 194 7.45 12.20 -3.84
C GLY A 194 7.66 12.06 -2.34
N PRO A 195 8.67 12.71 -1.73
CA PRO A 195 9.03 12.50 -0.33
C PRO A 195 7.87 12.72 0.63
N ALA A 196 7.53 11.68 1.38
CA ALA A 196 6.41 11.64 2.33
C ALA A 196 6.86 11.71 3.82
N SER A 197 8.14 11.97 4.08
CA SER A 197 8.73 11.83 5.42
C SER A 197 8.11 12.73 6.47
N LEU A 198 7.51 13.86 6.10
CA LEU A 198 6.79 14.72 7.05
C LEU A 198 5.66 13.97 7.77
N ILE A 199 4.92 13.12 7.04
CA ILE A 199 3.77 12.37 7.57
C ILE A 199 4.15 10.98 8.03
N SER A 200 4.87 10.23 7.17
CA SER A 200 5.15 8.81 7.37
C SER A 200 6.49 8.53 8.08
N GLY A 201 7.27 9.57 8.39
CA GLY A 201 8.61 9.42 8.94
C GLY A 201 9.64 9.01 7.90
N GLU A 202 10.74 8.41 8.36
CA GLU A 202 11.84 7.96 7.51
C GLU A 202 11.38 6.97 6.43
N GLY A 203 12.11 6.89 5.30
CA GLY A 203 11.97 5.81 4.31
C GLY A 203 11.17 6.10 3.05
N ALA A 204 10.74 7.32 2.74
CA ALA A 204 9.84 7.62 1.64
C ALA A 204 10.42 8.57 0.59
N ALA A 205 11.52 8.20 -0.06
CA ALA A 205 12.10 9.03 -1.14
C ALA A 205 11.20 9.08 -2.40
N GLY A 206 10.62 7.94 -2.78
CA GLY A 206 9.72 7.79 -3.93
C GLY A 206 8.27 8.15 -3.63
N GLY A 207 7.87 8.11 -2.37
CA GLY A 207 6.50 8.35 -1.91
C GLY A 207 6.01 7.36 -0.87
N ALA A 208 4.69 7.34 -0.67
CA ALA A 208 4.01 6.40 0.21
C ALA A 208 2.75 5.84 -0.43
N ILE A 209 2.45 4.58 -0.14
CA ILE A 209 1.19 3.92 -0.52
C ILE A 209 0.49 3.53 0.79
N ASN A 210 -0.72 4.04 1.00
CA ASN A 210 -1.49 3.83 2.22
C ASN A 210 -2.73 2.97 1.95
N PHE A 211 -2.87 1.87 2.66
CA PHE A 211 -4.03 1.00 2.62
C PHE A 211 -5.01 1.44 3.70
N VAL A 212 -6.15 1.97 3.30
CA VAL A 212 -7.19 2.49 4.18
C VAL A 212 -8.31 1.46 4.31
N THR A 213 -8.56 0.98 5.53
CA THR A 213 -9.62 0.02 5.79
C THR A 213 -10.99 0.69 5.87
N LYS A 214 -12.05 -0.07 5.58
CA LYS A 214 -13.43 0.37 5.73
C LYS A 214 -13.72 0.77 7.18
N GLN A 215 -14.48 1.86 7.36
CA GLN A 215 -14.79 2.45 8.65
C GLN A 215 -16.27 2.32 9.01
N PRO A 216 -16.64 2.32 10.32
CA PRO A 216 -18.02 2.43 10.75
C PRO A 216 -18.67 3.70 10.23
N HIS A 217 -19.92 3.62 9.80
CA HIS A 217 -20.73 4.77 9.40
C HIS A 217 -21.98 4.90 10.27
N THR A 218 -22.47 6.09 10.44
CA THR A 218 -23.72 6.37 11.17
C THR A 218 -24.91 6.18 10.25
N GLY A 219 -25.99 5.54 10.76
CA GLY A 219 -27.24 5.34 10.04
C GLY A 219 -27.62 3.88 9.90
N ALA A 220 -28.45 3.54 8.92
CA ALA A 220 -28.95 2.19 8.71
C ALA A 220 -27.81 1.19 8.49
N ILE A 221 -27.99 -0.01 9.01
CA ILE A 221 -27.07 -1.13 8.76
C ILE A 221 -27.10 -1.42 7.25
N ARG A 222 -25.93 -1.50 6.65
CA ARG A 222 -25.71 -1.89 5.28
C ARG A 222 -24.82 -3.13 5.25
N ASN A 223 -25.27 -4.09 4.48
CA ASN A 223 -24.53 -5.32 4.25
C ASN A 223 -24.06 -5.37 2.80
N GLU A 224 -22.93 -6.01 2.58
CA GLU A 224 -22.41 -6.31 1.26
C GLU A 224 -21.82 -7.71 1.21
N ALA A 225 -21.94 -8.37 0.07
CA ALA A 225 -21.32 -9.65 -0.20
C ALA A 225 -20.81 -9.69 -1.63
N ASP A 226 -19.57 -10.14 -1.81
CA ASP A 226 -18.92 -10.25 -3.11
C ASP A 226 -18.37 -11.68 -3.27
N PHE A 227 -18.58 -12.25 -4.47
CA PHE A 227 -18.05 -13.56 -4.86
C PHE A 227 -17.42 -13.44 -6.24
N SER A 228 -16.28 -14.10 -6.45
CA SER A 228 -15.69 -14.23 -7.77
C SER A 228 -15.06 -15.59 -7.99
N TRP A 229 -15.03 -16.01 -9.26
CA TRP A 229 -14.37 -17.21 -9.72
C TRP A 229 -13.77 -16.97 -11.11
N ASP A 230 -12.61 -17.60 -11.38
CA ASP A 230 -11.93 -17.45 -12.66
C ASP A 230 -11.49 -18.79 -13.30
N SER A 231 -11.00 -18.69 -14.53
CA SER A 231 -10.61 -19.86 -15.34
C SER A 231 -9.35 -20.57 -14.81
N LEU A 232 -8.62 -20.00 -13.84
CA LEU A 232 -7.53 -20.65 -13.12
C LEU A 232 -8.02 -21.39 -11.87
N ASN A 233 -9.35 -21.52 -11.69
CA ASN A 233 -9.99 -22.06 -10.50
C ASN A 233 -9.71 -21.23 -9.22
N SER A 234 -9.43 -19.95 -9.38
CA SER A 234 -9.35 -19.03 -8.25
C SER A 234 -10.75 -18.67 -7.77
N PHE A 235 -10.91 -18.51 -6.47
CA PHE A 235 -12.15 -17.95 -5.92
C PHE A 235 -11.86 -16.87 -4.87
N ARG A 236 -12.81 -15.98 -4.66
CA ARG A 236 -12.84 -14.99 -3.58
C ARG A 236 -14.26 -14.85 -3.08
N ALA A 237 -14.41 -14.74 -1.76
CA ALA A 237 -15.65 -14.44 -1.09
C ALA A 237 -15.40 -13.36 -0.03
N HIS A 238 -16.27 -12.39 0.07
CA HIS A 238 -16.25 -11.33 1.05
C HIS A 238 -17.66 -11.08 1.58
N TYR A 239 -17.76 -10.78 2.86
CA TYR A 239 -18.96 -10.27 3.52
C TYR A 239 -18.58 -9.07 4.39
N GLY A 240 -19.33 -8.00 4.27
CA GLY A 240 -19.19 -6.80 5.06
C GLY A 240 -20.53 -6.35 5.66
N SER A 241 -20.49 -5.81 6.89
CA SER A 241 -21.65 -5.25 7.57
C SER A 241 -21.25 -4.04 8.39
N GLY A 242 -22.04 -2.97 8.35
CA GLY A 242 -21.75 -1.77 9.12
C GLY A 242 -22.94 -0.83 9.25
N GLY A 243 -22.94 -0.02 10.29
CA GLY A 243 -23.99 0.95 10.60
C GLY A 243 -24.12 1.22 12.08
N SER A 244 -25.18 1.95 12.47
CA SER A 244 -25.49 2.22 13.87
C SER A 244 -26.15 1.00 14.53
N THR A 245 -25.71 0.69 15.76
CA THR A 245 -26.34 -0.35 16.60
C THR A 245 -27.60 0.20 17.31
N ASN A 246 -28.25 -0.65 18.10
CA ASN A 246 -29.35 -0.22 18.98
C ASN A 246 -28.88 0.62 20.17
N VAL A 247 -27.56 0.70 20.42
CA VAL A 247 -26.96 1.58 21.44
C VAL A 247 -26.73 2.95 20.83
N GLN A 248 -27.31 3.96 21.43
CA GLN A 248 -27.18 5.35 20.94
C GLN A 248 -25.71 5.77 20.86
N GLY A 249 -25.29 6.23 19.70
CA GLY A 249 -23.91 6.72 19.46
C GLY A 249 -22.89 5.64 19.18
N LEU A 250 -23.29 4.34 19.14
CA LEU A 250 -22.40 3.23 18.82
C LEU A 250 -22.60 2.76 17.38
N ASP A 251 -21.57 2.94 16.57
CA ASP A 251 -21.49 2.47 15.18
C ASP A 251 -20.46 1.35 15.05
N TYR A 252 -20.67 0.42 14.11
CA TYR A 252 -19.76 -0.70 13.89
C TYR A 252 -19.45 -0.91 12.41
N ARG A 253 -18.33 -1.58 12.15
CA ARG A 253 -17.98 -2.22 10.88
C ARG A 253 -17.39 -3.59 11.16
N LEU A 254 -17.79 -4.58 10.35
CA LEU A 254 -17.24 -5.94 10.31
C LEU A 254 -17.03 -6.33 8.86
N ASP A 255 -15.84 -6.86 8.55
CA ASP A 255 -15.53 -7.44 7.25
C ASP A 255 -14.89 -8.81 7.45
N ILE A 256 -15.27 -9.78 6.62
CA ILE A 256 -14.70 -11.13 6.59
C ILE A 256 -14.43 -11.45 5.11
N SER A 257 -13.22 -11.86 4.79
CA SER A 257 -12.88 -12.30 3.43
C SER A 257 -12.05 -13.58 3.42
N ARG A 258 -12.22 -14.34 2.35
CA ARG A 258 -11.41 -15.50 2.04
C ARG A 258 -11.14 -15.56 0.55
N SER A 259 -9.89 -15.76 0.17
CA SER A 259 -9.54 -16.01 -1.22
C SER A 259 -8.64 -17.25 -1.37
N ALA A 260 -8.71 -17.84 -2.56
CA ALA A 260 -7.74 -18.80 -3.05
C ALA A 260 -7.47 -18.43 -4.50
N LEU A 261 -6.37 -17.72 -4.73
CA LEU A 261 -5.93 -17.26 -6.03
C LEU A 261 -4.89 -18.27 -6.55
N ASN A 262 -5.20 -18.96 -7.64
CA ASN A 262 -4.25 -19.84 -8.29
C ASN A 262 -3.46 -19.06 -9.34
N GLY A 263 -2.16 -19.30 -9.42
CA GLY A 263 -1.32 -18.79 -10.50
C GLY A 263 -1.47 -19.59 -11.78
N PHE A 264 -0.94 -19.06 -12.88
CA PHE A 264 -0.89 -19.77 -14.16
C PHE A 264 0.27 -20.76 -14.27
N ALA A 265 1.31 -20.61 -13.44
CA ALA A 265 2.40 -21.57 -13.34
C ALA A 265 2.01 -22.74 -12.44
N ASP A 266 2.59 -23.92 -12.72
CA ASP A 266 2.25 -25.17 -12.07
C ASP A 266 2.43 -25.10 -10.56
N ASP A 267 1.44 -25.63 -9.81
CA ASP A 267 1.44 -25.71 -8.34
C ASP A 267 1.72 -24.36 -7.64
N THR A 268 1.17 -23.29 -8.20
CA THR A 268 1.24 -21.95 -7.59
C THR A 268 -0.13 -21.53 -7.10
N ASN A 269 -0.18 -21.00 -5.88
CA ASN A 269 -1.40 -20.47 -5.31
C ASN A 269 -1.10 -19.49 -4.16
N THR A 270 -2.06 -18.61 -3.91
CA THR A 270 -2.11 -17.76 -2.72
C THR A 270 -3.47 -17.87 -2.08
N ARG A 271 -3.51 -18.21 -0.80
CA ARG A 271 -4.74 -18.30 0.01
C ARG A 271 -4.68 -17.25 1.09
N THR A 272 -5.73 -16.43 1.19
CA THR A 272 -5.84 -15.42 2.23
C THR A 272 -7.11 -15.63 3.05
N PHE A 273 -7.03 -15.25 4.32
CA PHE A 273 -8.16 -15.11 5.22
C PHE A 273 -7.99 -13.83 6.02
N ASP A 274 -9.02 -13.00 6.06
CA ASP A 274 -9.00 -11.72 6.76
C ASP A 274 -10.31 -11.53 7.51
N VAL A 275 -10.21 -11.09 8.76
CA VAL A 275 -11.34 -10.68 9.60
C VAL A 275 -10.96 -9.35 10.24
N SER A 276 -11.75 -8.31 9.99
CA SER A 276 -11.56 -7.00 10.60
C SER A 276 -12.85 -6.50 11.24
N GLY A 277 -12.72 -5.84 12.38
CA GLY A 277 -13.83 -5.24 13.11
C GLY A 277 -13.44 -3.92 13.72
N GLN A 278 -14.35 -2.93 13.67
CA GLN A 278 -14.18 -1.64 14.32
C GLN A 278 -15.48 -1.18 14.96
N LEU A 279 -15.36 -0.57 16.14
CA LEU A 279 -16.42 0.10 16.87
C LEU A 279 -16.07 1.58 17.04
N ASN A 280 -17.03 2.46 16.80
CA ASN A 280 -16.94 3.87 17.09
C ASN A 280 -18.05 4.25 18.08
N TYR A 281 -17.69 4.83 19.21
CA TYR A 281 -18.64 5.25 20.22
C TYR A 281 -18.57 6.74 20.49
N ARG A 282 -19.66 7.44 20.26
CA ARG A 282 -19.83 8.85 20.60
C ARG A 282 -20.30 8.96 22.04
N VAL A 283 -19.33 9.17 22.95
CA VAL A 283 -19.59 9.28 24.40
C VAL A 283 -20.36 10.58 24.70
N SER A 284 -20.01 11.67 24.01
CA SER A 284 -20.65 12.99 24.10
C SER A 284 -20.45 13.75 22.79
N ASP A 285 -20.95 14.99 22.72
CA ASP A 285 -20.71 15.89 21.58
C ASP A 285 -19.24 16.30 21.43
N SER A 286 -18.47 16.20 22.54
CA SER A 286 -17.03 16.54 22.57
C SER A 286 -16.12 15.32 22.54
N LEU A 287 -16.60 14.12 22.88
CA LEU A 287 -15.75 12.93 22.98
C LEU A 287 -16.28 11.77 22.13
N LYS A 288 -15.44 11.31 21.21
CA LYS A 288 -15.59 10.08 20.46
C LYS A 288 -14.42 9.14 20.80
N ILE A 289 -14.71 7.87 21.10
CA ILE A 289 -13.72 6.81 21.26
C ILE A 289 -13.92 5.74 20.21
N TRP A 290 -12.88 5.00 19.88
CA TRP A 290 -12.97 3.92 18.90
C TRP A 290 -11.95 2.82 19.19
N GLY A 291 -12.26 1.61 18.73
CA GLY A 291 -11.34 0.48 18.79
C GLY A 291 -11.51 -0.42 17.58
N ALA A 292 -10.43 -1.00 17.11
CA ALA A 292 -10.39 -1.88 15.95
C ALA A 292 -9.48 -3.08 16.21
N ILE A 293 -9.87 -4.22 15.67
CA ILE A 293 -9.10 -5.46 15.64
C ILE A 293 -9.11 -6.03 14.24
N GLU A 294 -7.99 -6.61 13.83
CA GLU A 294 -7.89 -7.30 12.55
C GLU A 294 -6.97 -8.51 12.70
N TYR A 295 -7.35 -9.61 12.08
CA TYR A 295 -6.54 -10.80 11.90
C TYR A 295 -6.43 -11.12 10.42
N ARG A 296 -5.21 -11.36 9.95
CA ARG A 296 -4.92 -11.78 8.58
C ARG A 296 -4.03 -13.00 8.59
N GLU A 297 -4.31 -13.91 7.66
CA GLU A 297 -3.44 -15.04 7.33
C GLU A 297 -3.28 -15.10 5.82
N ASP A 298 -2.05 -15.27 5.35
CA ASP A 298 -1.75 -15.64 3.98
C ASP A 298 -0.89 -16.89 3.93
N ARG A 299 -1.14 -17.72 2.89
CA ARG A 299 -0.36 -18.93 2.58
C ARG A 299 -0.17 -18.98 1.08
N SER A 300 1.06 -19.02 0.62
CA SER A 300 1.35 -19.12 -0.80
C SER A 300 2.39 -20.19 -1.12
N LYS A 301 2.24 -20.77 -2.30
CA LYS A 301 3.27 -21.51 -3.02
C LYS A 301 3.86 -20.58 -4.05
N ALA A 302 5.16 -20.35 -3.95
CA ALA A 302 5.86 -19.30 -4.66
C ALA A 302 6.21 -19.70 -6.11
N TYR A 303 6.17 -18.69 -7.00
CA TYR A 303 6.69 -18.72 -8.36
C TYR A 303 7.69 -17.59 -8.55
N TRP A 304 8.93 -17.92 -8.85
CA TRP A 304 10.00 -16.94 -9.01
C TRP A 304 10.19 -16.43 -10.43
N GLY A 305 9.45 -16.99 -11.38
CA GLY A 305 9.53 -16.62 -12.79
C GLY A 305 10.17 -17.70 -13.66
N ALA A 306 10.43 -17.34 -14.89
CA ALA A 306 11.12 -18.20 -15.85
C ALA A 306 12.61 -17.86 -15.87
N PRO A 307 13.53 -18.86 -15.92
CA PRO A 307 14.95 -18.61 -16.05
C PRO A 307 15.28 -17.99 -17.41
N LEU A 308 16.27 -17.11 -17.43
CA LEU A 308 16.88 -16.62 -18.65
C LEU A 308 17.74 -17.74 -19.27
N VAL A 309 17.57 -18.01 -20.56
CA VAL A 309 18.23 -19.08 -21.28
C VAL A 309 19.00 -18.49 -22.45
N PRO A 310 20.21 -19.00 -22.82
CA PRO A 310 20.90 -18.58 -24.05
C PRO A 310 20.04 -18.87 -25.29
N ILE A 311 19.93 -17.90 -26.19
CA ILE A 311 19.17 -18.08 -27.45
C ILE A 311 19.73 -19.30 -28.22
N ALA A 312 21.04 -19.47 -28.22
CA ALA A 312 21.69 -20.61 -28.90
C ALA A 312 21.25 -21.98 -28.35
N PHE A 313 20.98 -22.08 -27.05
CA PHE A 313 20.46 -23.31 -26.41
C PHE A 313 18.96 -23.48 -26.66
N SER A 314 18.17 -22.42 -26.52
CA SER A 314 16.72 -22.48 -26.71
C SER A 314 16.32 -22.81 -28.17
N GLY A 315 17.10 -22.35 -29.14
CA GLY A 315 16.88 -22.64 -30.56
C GLY A 315 15.51 -22.14 -31.04
N SER A 316 14.70 -23.06 -31.58
CA SER A 316 13.33 -22.75 -32.06
C SER A 316 12.35 -22.42 -30.96
N HIS A 317 12.67 -22.68 -29.70
CA HIS A 317 11.86 -22.34 -28.51
C HIS A 317 12.20 -20.96 -27.93
N ALA A 318 13.16 -20.25 -28.54
CA ALA A 318 13.47 -18.88 -28.12
C ALA A 318 12.33 -17.94 -28.41
N THR A 319 11.84 -17.22 -27.39
CA THR A 319 10.76 -16.24 -27.55
C THR A 319 11.31 -14.89 -27.97
N THR A 320 10.49 -14.13 -28.68
CA THR A 320 10.78 -12.75 -29.07
C THR A 320 9.86 -11.76 -28.35
N GLY A 321 10.36 -10.56 -28.05
CA GLY A 321 9.51 -9.48 -27.50
C GLY A 321 9.16 -9.60 -26.03
N ILE A 322 9.78 -10.49 -25.25
CA ILE A 322 9.66 -10.58 -23.80
C ILE A 322 10.88 -9.97 -23.13
N VAL A 323 12.06 -10.46 -23.48
CA VAL A 323 13.35 -9.96 -23.01
C VAL A 323 14.35 -9.79 -24.16
N SER A 324 15.42 -9.04 -23.92
CA SER A 324 16.60 -8.95 -24.82
C SER A 324 17.81 -8.51 -24.01
N GLY A 325 19.00 -8.75 -24.53
CA GLY A 325 20.26 -8.38 -23.87
C GLY A 325 21.14 -9.61 -23.68
N ASN A 326 22.10 -9.53 -22.78
CA ASN A 326 23.06 -10.59 -22.49
C ASN A 326 23.02 -10.95 -21.00
N TYR A 327 23.57 -12.11 -20.64
CA TYR A 327 23.70 -12.49 -19.23
C TYR A 327 24.50 -11.47 -18.42
N PHE A 328 24.03 -11.17 -17.22
CA PHE A 328 24.79 -10.43 -16.24
C PHE A 328 25.99 -11.30 -15.78
N ASN A 329 27.20 -10.72 -15.78
CA ASN A 329 28.47 -11.40 -15.43
C ASN A 329 28.85 -12.65 -16.24
N ARG A 330 28.10 -13.02 -17.29
CA ARG A 330 28.35 -14.21 -18.12
C ARG A 330 28.18 -13.91 -19.61
N THR A 331 28.95 -12.92 -20.11
CA THR A 331 28.89 -12.48 -21.52
C THR A 331 29.25 -13.57 -22.51
N ASP A 332 29.97 -14.62 -22.07
CA ASP A 332 30.29 -15.84 -22.83
C ASP A 332 29.03 -16.63 -23.22
N LEU A 333 27.92 -16.52 -22.50
CA LEU A 333 26.67 -17.18 -22.83
C LEU A 333 25.85 -16.48 -23.92
N GLY A 334 26.25 -15.26 -24.29
CA GLY A 334 25.62 -14.51 -25.37
C GLY A 334 24.23 -13.93 -25.01
N ALA A 335 23.39 -13.78 -26.03
CA ALA A 335 22.07 -13.17 -25.89
C ALA A 335 21.09 -14.11 -25.17
N VAL A 336 20.25 -13.49 -24.33
CA VAL A 336 19.24 -14.18 -23.50
C VAL A 336 17.85 -14.17 -24.14
N THR A 337 17.06 -15.17 -23.77
CA THR A 337 15.63 -15.29 -24.06
C THR A 337 14.91 -15.98 -22.91
N ILE A 338 13.58 -16.02 -22.97
CA ILE A 338 12.76 -16.99 -22.24
C ILE A 338 12.41 -18.12 -23.19
N ASP A 339 12.64 -19.35 -22.77
CA ASP A 339 12.24 -20.54 -23.53
C ASP A 339 10.73 -20.75 -23.41
N ASP A 340 10.01 -20.93 -24.51
CA ASP A 340 8.54 -20.99 -24.49
C ASP A 340 7.99 -22.19 -23.71
N ARG A 341 8.80 -23.27 -23.56
CA ARG A 341 8.45 -24.44 -22.79
C ARG A 341 8.44 -24.19 -21.27
N THR A 342 9.05 -23.08 -20.81
CA THR A 342 9.17 -22.74 -19.38
C THR A 342 8.06 -21.81 -18.87
N PHE A 343 7.13 -21.37 -19.70
CA PHE A 343 6.13 -20.36 -19.34
C PHE A 343 5.26 -20.74 -18.15
N ASN A 344 4.93 -22.00 -18.00
CA ASN A 344 4.10 -22.50 -16.91
C ASN A 344 4.92 -23.32 -15.89
N THR A 345 6.23 -23.47 -16.10
CA THR A 345 7.07 -24.32 -15.25
C THR A 345 7.39 -23.62 -13.93
N ASN A 346 7.10 -24.27 -12.82
CA ASN A 346 7.50 -23.84 -11.50
C ASN A 346 8.69 -24.70 -11.02
N TYR A 347 9.86 -24.09 -10.90
CA TYR A 347 11.09 -24.76 -10.47
C TYR A 347 11.21 -24.90 -8.96
N ASN A 348 10.30 -24.31 -8.19
CA ASN A 348 10.36 -24.39 -6.74
C ASN A 348 10.11 -25.80 -6.21
N VAL A 349 10.67 -26.12 -5.04
CA VAL A 349 10.48 -27.42 -4.38
C VAL A 349 9.01 -27.69 -4.07
N LEU A 350 8.62 -28.95 -3.96
CA LEU A 350 7.22 -29.37 -3.73
C LEU A 350 6.68 -28.92 -2.37
N ASP A 351 7.54 -28.85 -1.35
CA ASP A 351 7.21 -28.45 0.02
C ASP A 351 7.42 -26.94 0.28
N ASN A 352 7.64 -26.15 -0.80
CA ASN A 352 7.73 -24.70 -0.65
C ASN A 352 6.47 -24.10 -0.01
N ARG A 353 6.66 -23.09 0.81
CA ARG A 353 5.57 -22.38 1.46
C ARG A 353 6.02 -21.02 1.96
N ASN A 354 5.19 -20.04 1.75
CA ASN A 354 5.21 -18.77 2.46
C ASN A 354 3.95 -18.68 3.29
N VAL A 355 4.08 -18.56 4.60
CA VAL A 355 2.96 -18.43 5.53
C VAL A 355 3.19 -17.20 6.37
N ALA A 356 2.21 -16.31 6.44
CA ALA A 356 2.22 -15.20 7.36
C ALA A 356 0.90 -15.12 8.13
N GLN A 357 0.99 -14.72 9.39
CA GLN A 357 -0.14 -14.41 10.25
C GLN A 357 0.10 -13.05 10.88
N GLU A 358 -0.92 -12.20 10.88
CA GLU A 358 -0.84 -10.83 11.36
C GLU A 358 -2.02 -10.50 12.25
N VAL A 359 -1.77 -9.75 13.31
CA VAL A 359 -2.79 -9.22 14.20
C VAL A 359 -2.57 -7.73 14.37
N TRP A 360 -3.62 -6.94 14.17
CA TRP A 360 -3.68 -5.53 14.49
C TRP A 360 -4.64 -5.26 15.63
N LEU A 361 -4.20 -4.43 16.56
CA LEU A 361 -5.02 -3.83 17.60
C LEU A 361 -4.83 -2.32 17.51
N ARG A 362 -5.91 -1.57 17.35
CA ARG A 362 -5.87 -0.11 17.26
C ARG A 362 -6.99 0.47 18.12
N GLY A 363 -6.71 1.57 18.77
CA GLY A 363 -7.72 2.28 19.54
C GLY A 363 -7.35 3.73 19.72
N GLY A 364 -8.35 4.58 19.89
CA GLY A 364 -8.09 6.00 20.00
C GLY A 364 -9.31 6.80 20.42
N PHE A 365 -9.10 8.11 20.49
CA PHE A 365 -10.15 9.05 20.80
C PHE A 365 -9.98 10.35 20.00
N GLU A 366 -11.08 11.06 19.87
CA GLU A 366 -11.15 12.46 19.42
C GLU A 366 -11.87 13.27 20.49
N LEU A 367 -11.19 14.27 21.05
CA LEU A 367 -11.68 15.12 22.12
C LEU A 367 -11.62 16.58 21.70
N LYS A 368 -12.78 17.25 21.65
CA LYS A 368 -12.88 18.68 21.47
C LYS A 368 -12.61 19.37 22.81
N LEU A 369 -11.42 19.95 22.96
CA LEU A 369 -11.01 20.69 24.15
C LEU A 369 -11.64 22.08 24.20
N ALA A 370 -11.81 22.71 23.03
CA ALA A 370 -12.49 23.98 22.81
C ALA A 370 -13.15 23.95 21.41
N PRO A 371 -13.96 24.94 21.05
CA PRO A 371 -14.59 25.00 19.73
C PRO A 371 -13.61 24.96 18.55
N ASP A 372 -12.40 25.46 18.77
CA ASP A 372 -11.29 25.60 17.82
C ASP A 372 -10.11 24.69 18.13
N LEU A 373 -10.19 23.85 19.19
CA LEU A 373 -9.07 23.01 19.63
C LEU A 373 -9.52 21.55 19.81
N THR A 374 -8.95 20.66 19.02
CA THR A 374 -9.24 19.22 19.04
C THR A 374 -7.98 18.42 19.31
N LEU A 375 -8.06 17.47 20.24
CA LEU A 375 -7.03 16.47 20.52
C LEU A 375 -7.48 15.12 19.96
N LYS A 376 -6.65 14.52 19.12
CA LYS A 376 -6.82 13.15 18.63
C LYS A 376 -5.65 12.31 19.09
N SER A 377 -5.90 11.09 19.53
CA SER A 377 -4.83 10.15 19.85
C SER A 377 -5.20 8.76 19.38
N GLN A 378 -4.21 8.06 18.80
CA GLN A 378 -4.31 6.69 18.35
C GLN A 378 -3.14 5.90 18.91
N THR A 379 -3.45 4.81 19.62
CA THR A 379 -2.46 3.80 20.04
C THR A 379 -2.68 2.54 19.21
N TYR A 380 -1.59 1.90 18.84
CA TYR A 380 -1.64 0.70 18.01
C TYR A 380 -0.62 -0.34 18.46
N GLY A 381 -0.99 -1.60 18.22
CA GLY A 381 -0.12 -2.77 18.32
C GLY A 381 -0.26 -3.63 17.07
N TYR A 382 0.85 -4.12 16.57
CA TYR A 382 0.92 -5.03 15.45
C TYR A 382 1.85 -6.19 15.78
N GLY A 383 1.40 -7.41 15.54
CA GLY A 383 2.19 -8.62 15.62
C GLY A 383 2.14 -9.38 14.31
N ALA A 384 3.29 -9.86 13.84
CA ALA A 384 3.35 -10.68 12.63
C ALA A 384 4.37 -11.82 12.77
N GLU A 385 3.95 -13.01 12.35
CA GLU A 385 4.80 -14.17 12.20
C GLU A 385 4.81 -14.59 10.73
N ARG A 386 6.00 -14.74 10.15
CA ARG A 386 6.16 -15.19 8.76
C ARG A 386 7.18 -16.30 8.69
N THR A 387 6.87 -17.34 7.94
CA THR A 387 7.80 -18.39 7.55
C THR A 387 7.88 -18.47 6.04
N TRP A 388 9.07 -18.44 5.53
CA TRP A 388 9.36 -18.47 4.11
C TRP A 388 10.39 -19.57 3.81
N PHE A 389 9.98 -20.52 3.00
CA PHE A 389 10.65 -21.77 2.78
C PHE A 389 10.52 -22.14 1.29
N ASN A 390 11.56 -21.87 0.49
CA ASN A 390 11.47 -22.00 -0.97
C ASN A 390 12.85 -21.94 -1.64
N ASN A 391 12.89 -22.10 -2.95
CA ASN A 391 14.05 -21.70 -3.73
C ASN A 391 14.03 -20.16 -3.90
N GLU A 392 15.20 -19.55 -4.05
CA GLU A 392 15.33 -18.12 -4.43
C GLU A 392 16.12 -17.95 -5.71
N ILE A 393 17.14 -18.77 -5.95
CA ILE A 393 17.92 -18.77 -7.18
C ILE A 393 17.38 -19.90 -8.08
N GLU A 394 17.06 -19.55 -9.32
CA GLU A 394 16.63 -20.44 -10.38
C GLU A 394 17.31 -19.96 -11.67
N ALA A 395 18.56 -20.37 -11.89
CA ALA A 395 19.39 -19.87 -12.96
C ALA A 395 19.77 -21.00 -13.94
N PHE A 396 19.80 -20.69 -15.23
CA PHE A 396 20.30 -21.66 -16.24
C PHE A 396 21.80 -21.86 -16.08
N ASP A 397 22.25 -23.12 -15.93
CA ASP A 397 23.66 -23.51 -15.95
C ASP A 397 24.02 -24.06 -17.32
N SER A 398 24.89 -23.35 -18.04
CA SER A 398 25.36 -23.73 -19.35
C SER A 398 26.34 -24.91 -19.35
N THR A 399 26.86 -25.30 -18.19
CA THR A 399 27.81 -26.45 -18.07
C THR A 399 27.04 -27.75 -18.09
N THR A 400 25.91 -27.79 -17.39
CA THR A 400 25.05 -28.96 -17.28
C THR A 400 23.85 -28.90 -18.24
N ASN A 401 23.56 -27.73 -18.83
CA ASN A 401 22.40 -27.40 -19.66
C ASN A 401 21.05 -27.64 -18.96
N ASP A 402 20.99 -27.30 -17.70
CA ASP A 402 19.83 -27.43 -16.83
C ASP A 402 19.61 -26.17 -15.97
N VAL A 403 18.75 -26.25 -14.98
CA VAL A 403 18.47 -25.16 -14.05
C VAL A 403 19.11 -25.46 -12.70
N TYR A 404 20.08 -24.64 -12.31
CA TYR A 404 20.60 -24.57 -10.96
C TYR A 404 19.57 -23.91 -10.05
N ARG A 405 19.32 -24.53 -8.88
CA ARG A 405 18.41 -24.01 -7.85
C ARG A 405 19.11 -23.98 -6.51
N GLU A 406 18.83 -22.91 -5.74
CA GLU A 406 19.33 -22.78 -4.38
C GLU A 406 18.16 -22.55 -3.41
N ARG A 407 18.09 -23.36 -2.34
CA ARG A 407 17.04 -23.27 -1.33
C ARG A 407 17.36 -22.16 -0.34
N PHE A 408 16.32 -21.46 0.05
CA PHE A 408 16.41 -20.39 1.03
C PHE A 408 15.32 -20.52 2.09
N TYR A 409 15.70 -20.25 3.32
CA TYR A 409 14.78 -20.19 4.45
C TYR A 409 14.96 -18.88 5.22
N VAL A 410 13.83 -18.25 5.54
CA VAL A 410 13.77 -17.14 6.47
C VAL A 410 12.44 -17.19 7.22
N ALA A 411 12.48 -16.86 8.51
CA ALA A 411 11.30 -16.54 9.28
C ALA A 411 11.43 -15.11 9.84
N HIS A 412 10.30 -14.48 10.07
CA HIS A 412 10.21 -13.17 10.67
C HIS A 412 9.21 -13.24 11.83
N SER A 413 9.64 -12.80 13.02
CA SER A 413 8.76 -12.48 14.13
C SER A 413 8.87 -10.98 14.39
N GLN A 414 7.76 -10.28 14.32
CA GLN A 414 7.70 -8.83 14.35
C GLN A 414 6.67 -8.36 15.36
N ARG A 415 7.05 -7.41 16.21
CA ARG A 415 6.16 -6.73 17.15
C ARG A 415 6.38 -5.23 17.03
N LEU A 416 5.32 -4.50 16.71
CA LEU A 416 5.33 -3.04 16.63
C LEU A 416 4.27 -2.49 17.58
N VAL A 417 4.66 -1.53 18.41
CA VAL A 417 3.72 -0.75 19.23
C VAL A 417 4.02 0.73 19.04
N GLY A 418 2.97 1.55 19.10
CA GLY A 418 3.20 2.99 18.97
C GLY A 418 1.95 3.81 19.28
N ASN A 419 2.17 5.12 19.29
CA ASN A 419 1.15 6.13 19.49
C ASN A 419 1.38 7.30 18.54
N ILE A 420 0.28 7.86 18.07
CA ILE A 420 0.24 9.11 17.31
C ILE A 420 -0.79 10.01 17.97
N THR A 421 -0.39 11.21 18.36
CA THR A 421 -1.26 12.20 19.01
C THR A 421 -1.18 13.51 18.25
N ASP A 422 -2.32 13.98 17.76
CA ASP A 422 -2.49 15.24 17.03
C ASP A 422 -3.22 16.26 17.88
N LEU A 423 -2.65 17.43 18.03
CA LEU A 423 -3.33 18.63 18.55
C LEU A 423 -3.64 19.53 17.36
N ILE A 424 -4.93 19.68 17.06
CA ILE A 424 -5.44 20.45 15.92
C ILE A 424 -6.01 21.76 16.43
N TRP A 425 -5.47 22.87 15.95
CA TRP A 425 -5.92 24.21 16.30
C TRP A 425 -6.39 24.96 15.05
N ASP A 426 -7.68 25.27 15.02
CA ASP A 426 -8.33 26.09 14.01
C ASP A 426 -8.39 27.53 14.52
N ALA A 427 -7.57 28.43 13.97
CA ALA A 427 -7.41 29.80 14.46
C ALA A 427 -7.68 30.82 13.37
N ASN A 428 -8.00 32.04 13.81
CA ASN A 428 -7.91 33.20 12.94
C ASN A 428 -6.72 34.05 13.39
N ILE A 429 -5.66 34.07 12.56
CA ILE A 429 -4.41 34.78 12.85
C ILE A 429 -4.36 36.04 11.99
N ALA A 430 -4.45 37.22 12.60
CA ALA A 430 -4.40 38.51 11.91
C ALA A 430 -5.47 38.67 10.80
N GLY A 431 -6.64 38.01 10.95
CA GLY A 431 -7.71 38.03 9.96
C GLY A 431 -7.67 36.92 8.90
N TYR A 432 -6.67 36.02 8.96
CA TYR A 432 -6.52 34.90 8.05
C TYR A 432 -6.94 33.59 8.72
N ASP A 433 -7.66 32.73 8.00
CA ASP A 433 -8.01 31.39 8.48
C ASP A 433 -6.75 30.53 8.49
N ASN A 434 -6.46 29.99 9.66
CA ASN A 434 -5.30 29.13 9.91
C ASN A 434 -5.73 27.81 10.52
N ARG A 435 -5.08 26.72 10.12
CA ARG A 435 -5.15 25.42 10.79
C ARG A 435 -3.74 24.92 11.02
N LEU A 436 -3.39 24.77 12.30
CA LEU A 436 -2.12 24.17 12.76
C LEU A 436 -2.40 22.79 13.35
N VAL A 437 -1.61 21.80 12.93
CA VAL A 437 -1.59 20.47 13.55
C VAL A 437 -0.20 20.22 14.11
N THR A 438 -0.15 19.95 15.42
CA THR A 438 1.06 19.50 16.10
C THR A 438 0.92 18.03 16.39
N THR A 439 1.83 17.20 15.85
CA THR A 439 1.81 15.75 16.02
C THR A 439 2.98 15.28 16.85
N LEU A 440 2.71 14.52 17.90
CA LEU A 440 3.70 13.72 18.63
C LEU A 440 3.49 12.25 18.23
N SER A 441 4.54 11.59 17.78
CA SER A 441 4.51 10.17 17.46
C SER A 441 5.67 9.42 18.08
N SER A 442 5.38 8.20 18.57
CA SER A 442 6.40 7.28 19.06
C SER A 442 6.09 5.87 18.60
N SER A 443 7.11 5.09 18.28
CA SER A 443 6.95 3.67 17.98
C SER A 443 8.17 2.88 18.38
N TYR A 444 7.95 1.61 18.69
CA TYR A 444 8.97 0.63 19.00
C TYR A 444 8.72 -0.64 18.19
N LEU A 445 9.71 -1.04 17.41
CA LEU A 445 9.70 -2.26 16.60
C LEU A 445 10.74 -3.24 17.15
N ASP A 446 10.33 -4.44 17.52
CA ASP A 446 11.20 -5.59 17.82
C ASP A 446 11.05 -6.60 16.69
N PHE A 447 12.17 -6.96 16.04
CA PHE A 447 12.18 -7.78 14.84
C PHE A 447 13.23 -8.87 14.94
N VAL A 448 12.79 -10.13 15.00
CA VAL A 448 13.64 -11.32 15.04
C VAL A 448 13.57 -12.03 13.68
N ARG A 449 14.74 -12.35 13.12
CA ARG A 449 14.88 -13.01 11.81
C ARG A 449 15.77 -14.25 11.94
N PRO A 450 15.19 -15.44 12.21
CA PRO A 450 15.86 -16.69 11.87
C PRO A 450 16.02 -16.82 10.35
N GLY A 451 17.17 -17.30 9.90
CA GLY A 451 17.43 -17.47 8.47
C GLY A 451 18.31 -18.69 8.21
N ALA A 452 18.41 -19.11 6.97
CA ALA A 452 19.28 -20.18 6.57
C ALA A 452 20.76 -19.85 6.87
N ALA A 453 21.48 -20.80 7.40
CA ALA A 453 22.95 -20.79 7.51
C ALA A 453 23.60 -21.70 6.46
N ASN A 454 22.84 -22.61 5.86
CA ASN A 454 23.21 -23.42 4.70
C ASN A 454 22.19 -23.22 3.59
N PHE A 455 22.63 -23.36 2.35
CA PHE A 455 21.83 -23.17 1.14
C PHE A 455 21.92 -24.43 0.32
N PRO A 456 21.08 -25.46 0.58
CA PRO A 456 21.05 -26.69 -0.25
C PRO A 456 20.75 -26.32 -1.69
N PHE A 457 21.50 -26.93 -2.63
CA PHE A 457 21.33 -26.69 -4.06
C PHE A 457 21.25 -28.01 -4.82
N ASP A 458 20.67 -27.94 -6.00
CA ASP A 458 20.63 -29.02 -6.97
C ASP A 458 20.46 -28.48 -8.39
N HIS A 459 20.43 -29.40 -9.35
CA HIS A 459 20.19 -29.13 -10.75
C HIS A 459 18.98 -29.93 -11.23
N VAL A 460 18.12 -29.32 -12.03
CA VAL A 460 16.91 -29.93 -12.57
C VAL A 460 16.74 -29.60 -14.04
N SER A 461 16.03 -30.49 -14.76
CA SER A 461 15.70 -30.27 -16.17
C SER A 461 15.02 -28.90 -16.38
N LEU A 462 15.37 -28.22 -17.48
CA LEU A 462 14.72 -26.97 -17.88
C LEU A 462 13.24 -27.17 -18.22
N VAL A 463 12.86 -28.30 -18.80
CA VAL A 463 11.50 -28.49 -19.35
C VAL A 463 10.64 -29.35 -18.43
N ASP A 464 11.21 -30.33 -17.78
CA ASP A 464 10.50 -31.28 -16.89
C ASP A 464 11.31 -31.45 -15.59
N PRO A 465 11.24 -30.47 -14.67
CA PRO A 465 12.02 -30.49 -13.44
C PRO A 465 11.49 -31.52 -12.45
N ASP A 466 12.36 -32.44 -11.96
CA ASP A 466 12.07 -33.12 -10.69
C ASP A 466 12.21 -32.13 -9.55
N ARG A 467 11.08 -31.64 -9.05
CA ARG A 467 11.04 -30.56 -8.09
C ARG A 467 11.61 -30.91 -6.73
N GLY A 468 11.55 -32.18 -6.33
CA GLY A 468 12.11 -32.67 -5.07
C GLY A 468 11.59 -31.90 -3.83
N PHE A 469 12.40 -31.93 -2.75
CA PHE A 469 12.08 -31.32 -1.47
C PHE A 469 13.23 -30.43 -1.00
N TYR A 470 12.97 -29.61 0.03
CA TYR A 470 13.91 -28.60 0.53
C TYR A 470 15.27 -29.17 0.96
N GLY A 471 15.30 -30.26 1.74
CA GLY A 471 16.51 -30.86 2.30
C GLY A 471 16.82 -30.41 3.74
N LEU A 472 18.07 -30.65 4.18
CA LEU A 472 18.50 -30.34 5.54
C LEU A 472 18.75 -28.84 5.73
N LEU A 473 18.24 -28.30 6.85
CA LEU A 473 18.31 -26.89 7.21
C LEU A 473 19.14 -26.70 8.48
N THR A 474 20.09 -25.75 8.41
CA THR A 474 20.69 -25.11 9.60
C THR A 474 20.33 -23.63 9.60
N THR A 475 20.16 -23.06 10.78
CA THR A 475 19.69 -21.69 10.93
C THR A 475 20.68 -20.82 11.71
N LYS A 476 20.70 -19.54 11.36
CA LYS A 476 21.32 -18.44 12.10
C LYS A 476 20.23 -17.47 12.55
N GLN A 477 20.54 -16.58 13.47
CA GLN A 477 19.57 -15.63 13.99
C GLN A 477 20.09 -14.18 13.93
N GLN A 478 19.21 -13.29 13.52
CA GLN A 478 19.45 -11.85 13.52
C GLN A 478 18.31 -11.14 14.21
N THR A 479 18.62 -10.05 14.92
CA THR A 479 17.61 -9.20 15.56
C THR A 479 17.83 -7.74 15.21
N ALA A 480 16.75 -6.98 15.16
CA ALA A 480 16.77 -5.54 15.05
C ALA A 480 15.68 -4.94 15.94
N ARG A 481 16.04 -3.93 16.73
CA ARG A 481 15.10 -3.10 17.48
C ARG A 481 15.22 -1.70 16.96
N ILE A 482 14.08 -1.08 16.71
CA ILE A 482 14.01 0.30 16.22
C ILE A 482 13.07 1.07 17.12
N ASP A 483 13.56 2.13 17.72
CA ASP A 483 12.75 3.14 18.39
C ASP A 483 12.73 4.40 17.52
N ASN A 484 11.54 4.95 17.40
CA ASN A 484 11.30 6.14 16.62
C ASN A 484 10.43 7.11 17.41
N GLU A 485 10.93 8.33 17.61
CA GLU A 485 10.22 9.40 18.29
C GLU A 485 10.24 10.64 17.42
N ALA A 486 9.09 11.28 17.23
CA ALA A 486 9.05 12.47 16.39
C ALA A 486 8.02 13.50 16.85
N LEU A 487 8.40 14.75 16.63
CA LEU A 487 7.54 15.92 16.74
C LEU A 487 7.42 16.57 15.37
N SER A 488 6.18 16.78 14.91
CA SER A 488 5.93 17.46 13.65
C SER A 488 4.86 18.55 13.78
N PHE A 489 4.98 19.53 12.90
CA PHE A 489 4.05 20.64 12.75
C PHE A 489 3.61 20.72 11.30
N GLU A 490 2.32 20.81 11.05
CA GLU A 490 1.77 21.15 9.75
C GLU A 490 0.85 22.36 9.89
N ASP A 491 0.99 23.31 9.01
CA ASP A 491 0.23 24.53 9.01
C ASP A 491 -0.38 24.83 7.64
N ARG A 492 -1.64 25.25 7.63
CA ARG A 492 -2.33 25.81 6.46
C ARG A 492 -2.82 27.22 6.79
N LEU A 493 -2.24 28.22 6.14
CA LEU A 493 -2.63 29.60 6.22
C LEU A 493 -3.36 30.03 4.93
N LYS A 494 -4.66 30.31 5.03
CA LYS A 494 -5.45 30.86 3.92
C LYS A 494 -5.28 32.37 3.86
N LEU A 495 -4.42 32.85 2.95
CA LEU A 495 -4.19 34.29 2.72
C LEU A 495 -5.37 34.95 1.99
N THR A 496 -6.10 34.17 1.18
CA THR A 496 -7.36 34.57 0.57
C THR A 496 -8.32 33.39 0.58
N ARG A 497 -9.54 33.57 0.09
CA ARG A 497 -10.49 32.45 -0.08
C ARG A 497 -9.99 31.40 -1.08
N THR A 498 -9.11 31.76 -2.00
CA THR A 498 -8.63 30.91 -3.10
C THR A 498 -7.14 30.61 -3.04
N PHE A 499 -6.38 31.22 -2.12
CA PHE A 499 -4.94 31.01 -2.02
C PHE A 499 -4.55 30.61 -0.59
N ALA A 500 -3.90 29.46 -0.47
CA ALA A 500 -3.40 28.94 0.79
C ALA A 500 -1.90 28.62 0.70
N LEU A 501 -1.17 28.96 1.76
CA LEU A 501 0.18 28.46 2.03
C LEU A 501 0.06 27.24 2.92
N ILE A 502 0.82 26.19 2.60
CA ILE A 502 0.86 24.95 3.37
C ILE A 502 2.34 24.64 3.64
N GLY A 503 2.66 24.44 4.91
CA GLY A 503 4.02 24.10 5.32
C GLY A 503 4.04 23.07 6.43
N GLY A 504 5.19 22.45 6.65
CA GLY A 504 5.38 21.54 7.75
C GLY A 504 6.84 21.19 7.99
N LEU A 505 7.13 20.86 9.24
CA LEU A 505 8.46 20.45 9.72
C LEU A 505 8.30 19.23 10.64
N ARG A 506 9.20 18.26 10.51
CA ARG A 506 9.31 17.09 11.39
C ARG A 506 10.74 16.96 11.87
N VAL A 507 10.90 16.82 13.18
CA VAL A 507 12.13 16.44 13.84
C VAL A 507 11.93 15.04 14.39
N GLU A 508 12.84 14.15 14.09
CA GLU A 508 12.71 12.73 14.40
C GLU A 508 14.00 12.22 15.04
N HIS A 509 13.89 11.32 16.00
CA HIS A 509 14.99 10.52 16.54
C HIS A 509 14.70 9.06 16.17
N ILE A 510 15.72 8.37 15.66
CA ILE A 510 15.65 6.97 15.26
C ILE A 510 16.81 6.25 15.90
N GLY A 511 16.52 5.31 16.80
CA GLY A 511 17.50 4.42 17.42
C GLY A 511 17.44 3.03 16.78
N LEU A 512 18.57 2.44 16.48
CA LEU A 512 18.73 1.08 15.97
C LEU A 512 19.65 0.27 16.88
N ASP A 513 19.19 -0.90 17.32
CA ASP A 513 19.99 -1.95 17.98
C ASP A 513 19.94 -3.20 17.09
N ARG A 514 21.12 -3.66 16.66
CA ARG A 514 21.28 -4.81 15.75
C ARG A 514 22.15 -5.87 16.39
N ASN A 515 21.69 -7.14 16.28
CA ASN A 515 22.49 -8.30 16.63
C ASN A 515 22.48 -9.37 15.51
N SER A 516 23.54 -10.16 15.45
CA SER A 516 23.69 -11.26 14.49
C SER A 516 24.45 -12.40 15.13
N MET A 517 23.90 -13.59 15.08
CA MET A 517 24.47 -14.83 15.60
C MET A 517 24.60 -15.87 14.48
N ASP A 518 25.61 -16.68 14.54
CA ASP A 518 25.80 -17.80 13.63
C ASP A 518 24.91 -19.01 13.97
N SER A 519 25.10 -20.13 13.29
CA SER A 519 24.35 -21.37 13.52
C SER A 519 24.68 -22.08 14.83
N ALA A 520 25.78 -21.76 15.48
CA ALA A 520 26.15 -22.25 16.80
C ALA A 520 25.63 -21.35 17.93
N GLY A 521 24.97 -20.22 17.60
CA GLY A 521 24.48 -19.23 18.55
C GLY A 521 25.56 -18.26 19.05
N LEU A 522 26.74 -18.26 18.39
CA LEU A 522 27.81 -17.32 18.72
C LEU A 522 27.55 -15.98 18.03
N VAL A 523 27.79 -14.90 18.75
CA VAL A 523 27.64 -13.53 18.23
C VAL A 523 28.73 -13.25 17.20
N ASN A 524 28.33 -12.80 16.01
CA ASN A 524 29.25 -12.48 14.92
C ASN A 524 30.13 -11.27 15.26
N ALA A 525 31.32 -11.20 14.68
CA ALA A 525 32.27 -10.11 14.91
C ALA A 525 31.61 -8.73 14.58
N GLY A 526 31.84 -7.76 15.48
CA GLY A 526 31.29 -6.42 15.39
C GLY A 526 29.84 -6.27 15.88
N PHE A 527 29.18 -7.35 16.27
CA PHE A 527 27.84 -7.32 16.87
C PHE A 527 27.89 -7.56 18.38
N PRO A 528 26.89 -7.11 19.17
CA PRO A 528 25.84 -6.20 18.74
C PRO A 528 26.38 -4.78 18.48
N PHE A 529 25.66 -4.01 17.67
CA PHE A 529 25.96 -2.58 17.52
C PHE A 529 24.68 -1.73 17.58
N THR A 530 24.84 -0.45 17.92
CA THR A 530 23.76 0.54 17.97
C THR A 530 24.10 1.72 17.07
N LYS A 531 23.07 2.37 16.55
CA LYS A 531 23.20 3.58 15.75
C LYS A 531 22.00 4.49 15.97
N ASP A 532 22.27 5.79 16.10
CA ASP A 532 21.23 6.81 16.21
C ASP A 532 21.30 7.78 15.05
N TRP A 533 20.13 8.27 14.64
CA TRP A 533 19.95 9.33 13.64
C TRP A 533 18.93 10.35 14.14
N ALA A 534 19.08 11.59 13.69
CA ALA A 534 18.17 12.68 14.01
C ALA A 534 17.81 13.51 12.77
N PRO A 535 17.08 12.95 11.80
CA PRO A 535 16.70 13.68 10.61
C PRO A 535 15.72 14.82 10.91
N VAL A 536 15.87 15.91 10.14
CA VAL A 536 14.90 17.00 10.05
C VAL A 536 14.38 17.04 8.63
N THR A 537 13.06 16.88 8.47
CA THR A 537 12.40 16.87 7.17
C THR A 537 11.24 17.87 7.16
N GLY A 538 10.85 18.33 5.98
CA GLY A 538 9.76 19.27 5.89
C GLY A 538 9.27 19.48 4.47
N ARG A 539 8.20 20.24 4.37
CA ARG A 539 7.65 20.71 3.10
C ARG A 539 7.17 22.14 3.20
N ILE A 540 7.18 22.83 2.08
CA ILE A 540 6.50 24.12 1.91
C ILE A 540 5.91 24.17 0.52
N GLY A 541 4.71 24.69 0.39
CA GLY A 541 4.01 24.79 -0.88
C GLY A 541 2.82 25.74 -0.80
N TYR A 542 2.13 25.86 -1.91
CA TYR A 542 0.88 26.63 -1.98
C TYR A 542 -0.14 25.91 -2.87
N THR A 543 -1.40 26.25 -2.64
CA THR A 543 -2.50 25.98 -3.57
C THR A 543 -3.21 27.26 -3.92
N TRP A 544 -3.55 27.42 -5.21
CA TRP A 544 -4.26 28.59 -5.73
C TRP A 544 -5.40 28.15 -6.63
N GLU A 545 -6.61 28.31 -6.15
CA GLU A 545 -7.83 28.10 -6.94
C GLU A 545 -8.08 29.37 -7.78
N ALA A 546 -7.56 29.37 -9.01
CA ALA A 546 -7.63 30.54 -9.89
C ALA A 546 -9.07 30.85 -10.34
N VAL A 547 -9.85 29.81 -10.61
CA VAL A 547 -11.31 29.83 -10.80
C VAL A 547 -11.90 28.59 -10.11
N PRO A 548 -13.19 28.56 -9.77
CA PRO A 548 -13.80 27.42 -9.12
C PRO A 548 -13.46 26.09 -9.82
N GLY A 549 -12.87 25.16 -9.06
CA GLY A 549 -12.44 23.84 -9.52
C GLY A 549 -11.09 23.79 -10.23
N LEU A 550 -10.44 24.90 -10.58
CA LEU A 550 -9.10 24.94 -11.19
C LEU A 550 -8.06 25.36 -10.16
N THR A 551 -7.29 24.44 -9.65
CA THR A 551 -6.27 24.65 -8.62
C THR A 551 -4.87 24.41 -9.15
N PHE A 552 -4.01 25.42 -9.07
CA PHE A 552 -2.57 25.33 -9.27
C PHE A 552 -1.90 25.03 -7.93
N PHE A 553 -0.84 24.25 -7.97
CA PHE A 553 -0.04 23.98 -6.78
C PHE A 553 1.45 23.93 -7.09
N SER A 554 2.26 24.20 -6.09
CA SER A 554 3.69 23.92 -6.12
C SER A 554 4.17 23.58 -4.71
N GLN A 555 5.18 22.73 -4.63
CA GLN A 555 5.83 22.39 -3.36
C GLN A 555 7.31 22.13 -3.52
N TYR A 556 8.02 22.38 -2.42
CA TYR A 556 9.34 21.83 -2.12
C TYR A 556 9.21 20.92 -0.91
N ALA A 557 9.71 19.69 -0.99
CA ALA A 557 9.68 18.76 0.13
C ALA A 557 11.02 18.02 0.25
N THR A 558 11.34 17.62 1.49
CA THR A 558 12.53 16.84 1.83
C THR A 558 12.14 15.52 2.48
N GLY A 559 12.99 14.52 2.33
CA GLY A 559 12.84 13.20 2.96
C GLY A 559 14.18 12.69 3.46
N ALA A 560 14.11 11.78 4.42
CA ALA A 560 15.26 11.07 4.96
C ALA A 560 14.93 9.57 5.06
N ASP A 561 15.94 8.73 4.94
CA ASP A 561 15.82 7.28 5.02
C ASP A 561 17.05 6.72 5.73
N VAL A 562 16.87 5.84 6.71
CA VAL A 562 17.96 5.15 7.43
C VAL A 562 18.67 4.10 6.57
N SER A 563 18.44 4.16 5.28
CA SER A 563 19.16 3.44 4.24
C SER A 563 19.31 1.94 4.46
N ALA A 564 18.29 1.16 4.26
CA ALA A 564 18.45 -0.19 3.78
C ALA A 564 17.11 -0.76 3.33
N ASN A 565 17.08 -1.25 2.14
CA ASN A 565 16.06 -2.16 1.68
C ASN A 565 15.87 -3.31 2.66
N ASN A 566 16.95 -3.70 3.33
CA ASN A 566 17.00 -4.79 4.29
C ASN A 566 17.85 -4.41 5.50
N ILE A 567 17.19 -4.06 6.60
CA ILE A 567 17.83 -3.67 7.86
C ILE A 567 18.83 -4.72 8.37
N PHE A 568 18.65 -5.99 7.99
CA PHE A 568 19.54 -7.08 8.38
C PHE A 568 20.84 -7.16 7.56
N LEU A 569 20.97 -6.35 6.50
CA LEU A 569 22.23 -6.16 5.78
C LEU A 569 23.11 -5.07 6.37
N LEU A 570 22.59 -4.24 7.29
CA LEU A 570 23.38 -3.23 7.97
C LEU A 570 24.43 -3.88 8.85
N ALA A 571 25.69 -3.46 8.70
CA ALA A 571 26.83 -3.95 9.44
C ALA A 571 27.66 -2.77 10.00
N PRO A 572 28.33 -2.96 11.14
CA PRO A 572 29.10 -1.88 11.80
C PRO A 572 30.28 -1.37 10.97
N SER A 573 30.73 -2.15 9.98
CA SER A 573 31.83 -1.78 9.07
C SER A 573 31.41 -0.86 7.93
N GLN A 574 30.11 -0.56 7.80
CA GLN A 574 29.56 0.27 6.73
C GLN A 574 29.36 1.71 7.20
N PRO A 575 29.50 2.71 6.31
CA PRO A 575 29.05 4.05 6.60
C PRO A 575 27.51 4.02 6.70
N LEU A 576 26.99 4.32 7.88
CA LEU A 576 25.56 4.31 8.18
C LEU A 576 25.00 5.75 8.12
N ASP A 577 25.27 6.47 7.01
CA ASP A 577 24.76 7.81 6.80
C ASP A 577 23.31 7.77 6.30
N LEU A 578 22.52 8.79 6.66
CA LEU A 578 21.17 8.93 6.16
C LEU A 578 21.17 9.15 4.64
N THR A 579 20.36 8.39 3.94
CA THR A 579 19.92 8.77 2.60
C THR A 579 19.00 9.96 2.72
N THR A 580 19.20 10.99 1.92
CA THR A 580 18.34 12.18 1.87
C THR A 580 17.72 12.37 0.51
N ALA A 581 16.50 12.89 0.48
CA ALA A 581 15.78 13.21 -0.75
C ALA A 581 15.29 14.64 -0.73
N ARG A 582 15.21 15.27 -1.90
CA ARG A 582 14.50 16.54 -2.12
C ARG A 582 13.67 16.46 -3.39
N THR A 583 12.53 17.10 -3.37
CA THR A 583 11.69 17.24 -4.57
C THR A 583 11.24 18.68 -4.76
N TYR A 584 11.18 19.06 -6.02
CA TYR A 584 10.39 20.19 -6.50
C TYR A 584 9.25 19.63 -7.33
N GLU A 585 8.04 20.07 -7.06
CA GLU A 585 6.87 19.63 -7.79
C GLU A 585 5.95 20.82 -8.05
N THR A 586 5.37 20.86 -9.24
CA THR A 586 4.33 21.82 -9.60
C THR A 586 3.26 21.14 -10.43
N GLY A 587 2.03 21.63 -10.35
CA GLY A 587 0.96 21.01 -11.12
C GLY A 587 -0.34 21.78 -11.07
N VAL A 588 -1.34 21.19 -11.68
CA VAL A 588 -2.69 21.72 -11.79
C VAL A 588 -3.70 20.60 -11.68
N LYS A 589 -4.82 20.87 -10.98
CA LYS A 589 -5.97 19.99 -10.83
C LYS A 589 -7.19 20.76 -11.27
N HIS A 590 -8.02 20.18 -12.13
CA HIS A 590 -9.18 20.86 -12.67
C HIS A 590 -10.39 19.95 -12.68
N LEU A 591 -11.36 20.30 -11.87
CA LEU A 591 -12.69 19.71 -11.82
C LEU A 591 -13.67 20.72 -12.45
N PHE A 592 -14.42 20.30 -13.46
CA PHE A 592 -15.30 21.17 -14.22
C PHE A 592 -16.51 20.41 -14.79
N TRP A 593 -17.38 21.13 -15.51
CA TRP A 593 -18.53 20.57 -16.17
C TRP A 593 -19.48 19.83 -15.22
N ASP A 594 -19.85 20.52 -14.12
CA ASP A 594 -20.72 19.97 -13.05
C ASP A 594 -20.20 18.63 -12.51
N ASN A 595 -18.89 18.54 -12.24
CA ASN A 595 -18.19 17.36 -11.74
C ASN A 595 -18.21 16.14 -12.71
N ARG A 596 -18.52 16.35 -14.00
CA ARG A 596 -18.46 15.28 -15.01
C ARG A 596 -17.11 15.13 -15.69
N ALA A 597 -16.24 16.10 -15.55
CA ALA A 597 -14.91 16.08 -16.13
C ALA A 597 -13.86 16.54 -15.12
N GLU A 598 -12.76 15.81 -15.07
CA GLU A 598 -11.66 16.10 -14.19
C GLU A 598 -10.34 15.68 -14.82
N TRP A 599 -9.30 16.49 -14.65
CA TRP A 599 -7.93 16.14 -15.02
C TRP A 599 -6.94 16.74 -14.03
N SER A 600 -5.79 16.08 -13.92
CA SER A 600 -4.65 16.54 -13.14
C SER A 600 -3.37 16.40 -13.96
N PHE A 601 -2.50 17.38 -13.83
CA PHE A 601 -1.16 17.36 -14.43
C PHE A 601 -0.14 17.76 -13.38
N SER A 602 1.01 17.09 -13.37
CA SER A 602 2.15 17.46 -12.54
C SER A 602 3.47 17.25 -13.25
N ALA A 603 4.47 18.04 -12.84
CA ALA A 603 5.86 17.90 -13.21
C ALA A 603 6.72 17.92 -11.95
N TYR A 604 7.78 17.09 -11.92
CA TYR A 604 8.61 16.93 -10.73
C TYR A 604 10.09 16.78 -11.08
N ASP A 605 10.94 17.14 -10.10
CA ASP A 605 12.40 16.91 -10.07
C ASP A 605 12.76 16.39 -8.67
N ILE A 606 13.26 15.16 -8.59
CA ILE A 606 13.64 14.49 -7.35
C ILE A 606 15.12 14.15 -7.40
N LEU A 607 15.86 14.54 -6.36
CA LEU A 607 17.25 14.15 -6.14
C LEU A 607 17.36 13.38 -4.83
N ARG A 608 17.96 12.21 -4.89
CA ARG A 608 18.32 11.38 -3.72
C ARG A 608 19.83 11.28 -3.62
N LYS A 609 20.38 11.43 -2.42
CA LYS A 609 21.81 11.37 -2.08
C LYS A 609 22.07 10.26 -1.06
N ASN A 610 23.32 9.81 -1.00
CA ASN A 610 23.77 8.72 -0.16
C ASN A 610 22.92 7.45 -0.41
N VAL A 611 22.74 7.15 -1.70
CA VAL A 611 21.99 5.95 -2.12
C VAL A 611 22.83 4.73 -1.80
N TYR A 612 22.21 3.75 -1.14
CA TYR A 612 22.82 2.44 -0.94
C TYR A 612 22.30 1.49 -2.01
N ALA A 613 23.21 0.78 -2.64
CA ALA A 613 22.88 -0.24 -3.62
C ALA A 613 23.61 -1.54 -3.27
N ALA A 614 22.92 -2.65 -3.49
CA ALA A 614 23.49 -3.97 -3.35
C ALA A 614 24.00 -4.44 -4.71
N ALA A 615 25.29 -4.32 -4.97
CA ALA A 615 25.91 -4.97 -6.12
C ALA A 615 26.08 -6.45 -5.80
N GLY A 616 25.42 -7.33 -6.54
CA GLY A 616 25.57 -8.78 -6.40
C GLY A 616 25.09 -9.38 -5.08
N GLY A 617 24.06 -8.81 -4.46
CA GLY A 617 23.30 -9.43 -3.36
C GLY A 617 23.93 -9.41 -1.97
N MET A 618 25.16 -8.94 -1.77
CA MET A 618 25.86 -9.19 -0.51
C MET A 618 26.53 -8.02 0.21
N ALA A 619 26.61 -6.83 -0.38
CA ALA A 619 27.19 -5.66 0.31
C ALA A 619 26.46 -4.38 -0.07
N LEU A 620 26.05 -3.63 0.95
CA LEU A 620 25.56 -2.27 0.74
C LEU A 620 26.78 -1.37 0.50
N ASN A 621 26.86 -0.80 -0.69
CA ASN A 621 27.83 0.24 -1.01
C ASN A 621 27.10 1.57 -1.17
N ILE A 622 27.73 2.69 -0.80
CA ILE A 622 27.17 4.00 -1.09
C ILE A 622 27.30 4.24 -2.60
N ALA A 623 26.16 4.31 -3.27
CA ALA A 623 26.06 4.53 -4.72
C ALA A 623 25.79 6.01 -5.04
N GLY A 624 26.30 6.96 -4.27
CA GLY A 624 26.26 8.38 -4.59
C GLY A 624 24.85 8.98 -4.74
N ARG A 625 24.38 9.24 -5.97
CA ARG A 625 23.16 10.01 -6.24
C ARG A 625 22.26 9.33 -7.25
N GLN A 626 20.95 9.46 -7.04
CA GLN A 626 19.90 9.08 -8.00
C GLN A 626 19.04 10.31 -8.30
N GLU A 627 18.79 10.57 -9.57
CA GLU A 627 17.94 11.66 -10.07
C GLU A 627 16.71 11.08 -10.76
N SER A 628 15.57 11.74 -10.60
CA SER A 628 14.35 11.40 -11.32
C SER A 628 13.56 12.65 -11.67
N LYS A 629 13.23 12.81 -12.95
CA LYS A 629 12.39 13.90 -13.48
C LYS A 629 11.27 13.30 -14.28
N GLY A 630 10.10 13.95 -14.25
CA GLY A 630 9.00 13.41 -15.02
C GLY A 630 7.77 14.30 -15.02
N ILE A 631 6.81 13.84 -15.80
CA ILE A 631 5.48 14.43 -15.90
C ILE A 631 4.43 13.34 -15.75
N GLU A 632 3.30 13.69 -15.16
CA GLU A 632 2.16 12.83 -14.93
C GLU A 632 0.87 13.53 -15.34
N LEU A 633 -0.03 12.82 -16.01
CA LEU A 633 -1.34 13.30 -16.42
C LEU A 633 -2.37 12.22 -16.12
N ALA A 634 -3.47 12.61 -15.50
CA ALA A 634 -4.67 11.78 -15.36
C ALA A 634 -5.89 12.56 -15.81
N ALA A 635 -6.86 11.89 -16.42
CA ALA A 635 -8.13 12.50 -16.83
C ALA A 635 -9.27 11.48 -16.75
N SER A 636 -10.46 11.97 -16.42
CA SER A 636 -11.71 11.21 -16.50
C SER A 636 -12.85 12.14 -16.90
N VAL A 637 -13.68 11.69 -17.82
CA VAL A 637 -14.79 12.50 -18.34
C VAL A 637 -16.01 11.64 -18.64
N ARG A 638 -17.20 12.19 -18.32
CA ARG A 638 -18.51 11.67 -18.76
C ARG A 638 -19.15 12.65 -19.73
N PRO A 639 -18.84 12.56 -21.04
CA PRO A 639 -19.36 13.51 -22.03
C PRO A 639 -20.90 13.47 -22.11
N ILE A 640 -21.46 12.28 -22.00
CA ILE A 640 -22.87 11.99 -21.86
C ILE A 640 -23.06 11.00 -20.69
N GLU A 641 -24.24 10.94 -20.10
CA GLU A 641 -24.50 10.13 -18.92
C GLU A 641 -24.05 8.65 -19.06
N PRO A 642 -24.33 7.94 -20.19
CA PRO A 642 -23.94 6.55 -20.32
C PRO A 642 -22.46 6.30 -20.63
N LEU A 643 -21.71 7.31 -21.09
CA LEU A 643 -20.32 7.15 -21.56
C LEU A 643 -19.33 7.69 -20.56
N ARG A 644 -18.42 6.85 -20.07
CA ARG A 644 -17.25 7.23 -19.28
C ARG A 644 -15.97 6.94 -20.07
N LEU A 645 -15.09 7.92 -20.15
CA LEU A 645 -13.73 7.81 -20.68
C LEU A 645 -12.76 8.20 -19.60
N TRP A 646 -11.66 7.44 -19.45
CA TRP A 646 -10.63 7.76 -18.47
C TRP A 646 -9.27 7.26 -18.94
N GLY A 647 -8.22 7.85 -18.39
CA GLY A 647 -6.87 7.42 -18.65
C GLY A 647 -5.86 8.20 -17.87
N ASN A 648 -4.67 7.63 -17.81
CA ASN A 648 -3.50 8.28 -17.24
C ASN A 648 -2.24 7.91 -18.02
N ILE A 649 -1.23 8.78 -17.93
CA ILE A 649 0.09 8.56 -18.51
C ILE A 649 1.14 9.23 -17.63
N ALA A 650 2.27 8.56 -17.47
CA ALA A 650 3.46 9.11 -16.85
C ALA A 650 4.67 8.91 -17.75
N TYR A 651 5.52 9.94 -17.80
CA TYR A 651 6.86 9.87 -18.36
C TYR A 651 7.88 10.08 -17.25
N VAL A 652 8.85 9.16 -17.13
CA VAL A 652 9.88 9.14 -16.08
C VAL A 652 11.24 9.05 -16.71
N ASP A 653 12.12 10.01 -16.42
CA ASP A 653 13.55 9.98 -16.71
C ASP A 653 14.32 9.86 -15.40
N ALA A 654 14.66 8.62 -15.04
CA ALA A 654 15.39 8.29 -13.82
C ALA A 654 16.73 7.67 -14.13
N ARG A 655 17.76 8.10 -13.39
CA ARG A 655 19.14 7.60 -13.56
C ARG A 655 19.95 7.69 -12.26
N TYR A 656 20.92 6.84 -12.14
CA TYR A 656 22.02 7.03 -11.19
C TYR A 656 22.93 8.13 -11.70
N ALA A 657 23.02 9.24 -10.98
CA ALA A 657 23.94 10.33 -11.35
C ALA A 657 25.39 10.00 -10.98
N ASP A 658 25.55 9.34 -9.82
CA ASP A 658 26.81 8.77 -9.36
C ASP A 658 26.51 7.39 -8.78
N TYR A 659 27.11 6.33 -9.34
CA TYR A 659 27.00 4.98 -8.83
C TYR A 659 28.30 4.21 -9.09
N ASP A 660 29.26 4.41 -8.21
CA ASP A 660 30.54 3.74 -8.28
C ASP A 660 30.61 2.62 -7.22
N PHE A 661 31.15 1.47 -7.60
CA PHE A 661 31.37 0.33 -6.73
C PHE A 661 32.76 -0.29 -7.00
N VAL A 662 33.24 -1.16 -6.11
CA VAL A 662 34.50 -1.86 -6.31
C VAL A 662 34.39 -2.72 -7.58
N GLY A 663 35.10 -2.32 -8.63
CA GLY A 663 35.11 -3.03 -9.93
C GLY A 663 34.36 -2.36 -11.07
N GLY A 664 33.67 -1.19 -10.84
CA GLY A 664 33.00 -0.49 -11.93
C GLY A 664 32.12 0.68 -11.53
N SER A 665 31.32 1.14 -12.49
CA SER A 665 30.33 2.18 -12.30
C SER A 665 29.06 1.87 -13.09
N PHE A 666 27.91 2.16 -12.48
CA PHE A 666 26.60 2.17 -13.14
C PHE A 666 26.06 3.60 -13.33
N SER A 667 26.93 4.60 -13.20
CA SER A 667 26.56 6.01 -13.42
C SER A 667 25.98 6.19 -14.82
N GLY A 668 24.86 6.89 -14.91
CA GLY A 668 24.07 7.06 -16.13
C GLY A 668 23.01 6.00 -16.39
N ASN A 669 23.07 4.85 -15.71
CA ASN A 669 22.10 3.77 -15.87
C ASN A 669 20.75 4.10 -15.25
N THR A 670 19.69 3.50 -15.82
CA THR A 670 18.32 3.56 -15.29
C THR A 670 18.16 2.53 -14.14
N PRO A 671 17.52 2.89 -13.02
CA PRO A 671 17.22 1.93 -11.96
C PRO A 671 16.33 0.78 -12.47
N PRO A 672 16.47 -0.44 -11.89
CA PRO A 672 15.70 -1.61 -12.32
C PRO A 672 14.20 -1.41 -12.10
N ASN A 673 13.39 -2.06 -12.96
CA ASN A 673 11.92 -2.00 -12.97
C ASN A 673 11.31 -0.60 -13.18
N VAL A 674 12.07 0.35 -13.67
CA VAL A 674 11.62 1.72 -13.97
C VAL A 674 11.41 1.88 -15.48
N PRO A 675 10.16 1.79 -15.97
CA PRO A 675 9.85 2.12 -17.37
C PRO A 675 9.81 3.63 -17.57
N ARG A 676 10.22 4.11 -18.76
CA ARG A 676 10.10 5.52 -19.13
C ARG A 676 8.65 5.96 -19.32
N ILE A 677 7.76 5.05 -19.75
CA ILE A 677 6.36 5.36 -20.00
C ILE A 677 5.50 4.28 -19.35
N VAL A 678 4.50 4.73 -18.60
CA VAL A 678 3.38 3.91 -18.13
C VAL A 678 2.10 4.64 -18.51
N ALA A 679 1.17 3.95 -19.17
CA ALA A 679 -0.11 4.53 -19.54
C ALA A 679 -1.25 3.52 -19.31
N ASN A 680 -2.37 4.03 -18.80
CA ASN A 680 -3.63 3.30 -18.69
C ASN A 680 -4.72 4.10 -19.39
N ALA A 681 -5.65 3.43 -20.05
CA ALA A 681 -6.82 4.05 -20.66
C ALA A 681 -8.02 3.11 -20.58
N GLY A 682 -9.21 3.67 -20.48
CA GLY A 682 -10.43 2.88 -20.48
C GLY A 682 -11.64 3.67 -20.99
N ALA A 683 -12.63 2.91 -21.43
CA ALA A 683 -13.93 3.42 -21.83
C ALA A 683 -15.02 2.47 -21.33
N SER A 684 -16.14 3.00 -20.85
CA SER A 684 -17.33 2.20 -20.61
C SER A 684 -18.58 2.90 -21.12
N TYR A 685 -19.55 2.10 -21.52
CA TYR A 685 -20.86 2.56 -21.99
C TYR A 685 -21.97 1.78 -21.29
N ARG A 686 -22.87 2.50 -20.62
CA ARG A 686 -24.01 1.95 -19.88
C ARG A 686 -25.28 2.05 -20.72
N PHE A 687 -25.90 0.90 -20.98
CA PHE A 687 -27.18 0.80 -21.63
C PHE A 687 -28.32 0.81 -20.59
N PHE A 688 -29.23 1.77 -20.69
CA PHE A 688 -30.38 1.90 -19.79
C PHE A 688 -31.55 1.04 -20.31
N THR A 689 -31.36 -0.27 -20.21
CA THR A 689 -32.39 -1.27 -20.55
C THR A 689 -33.09 -1.72 -19.25
N PRO A 690 -34.17 -2.50 -19.29
CA PRO A 690 -34.78 -3.09 -18.09
C PRO A 690 -33.77 -3.88 -17.22
N TRP A 691 -32.74 -4.42 -17.85
CA TRP A 691 -31.54 -4.97 -17.22
C TRP A 691 -30.36 -4.06 -17.58
N PRO A 692 -30.01 -3.07 -16.74
CA PRO A 692 -28.90 -2.16 -17.07
C PRO A 692 -27.61 -2.94 -17.30
N ILE A 693 -27.03 -2.76 -18.48
CA ILE A 693 -25.77 -3.40 -18.88
C ILE A 693 -24.73 -2.33 -19.11
N GLU A 694 -23.56 -2.49 -18.54
CA GLU A 694 -22.39 -1.65 -18.84
C GLU A 694 -21.31 -2.50 -19.48
N LEU A 695 -20.86 -2.09 -20.67
CA LEU A 695 -19.70 -2.71 -21.34
C LEU A 695 -18.50 -1.79 -21.21
N GLY A 696 -17.35 -2.37 -20.91
CA GLY A 696 -16.12 -1.61 -20.78
C GLY A 696 -14.90 -2.33 -21.33
N ILE A 697 -13.92 -1.52 -21.70
CA ILE A 697 -12.59 -1.94 -22.11
C ILE A 697 -11.54 -1.12 -21.36
N THR A 698 -10.46 -1.77 -20.95
CA THR A 698 -9.29 -1.12 -20.36
C THR A 698 -8.03 -1.58 -21.07
N GLY A 699 -7.07 -0.68 -21.20
CA GLY A 699 -5.76 -0.98 -21.78
C GLY A 699 -4.65 -0.45 -20.87
N ARG A 700 -3.56 -1.20 -20.77
CA ARG A 700 -2.36 -0.83 -20.04
C ARG A 700 -1.14 -1.00 -20.93
N HIS A 701 -0.30 0.06 -20.97
CA HIS A 701 1.00 0.03 -21.61
C HIS A 701 2.11 0.30 -20.58
N VAL A 702 3.16 -0.54 -20.63
CA VAL A 702 4.39 -0.36 -19.84
C VAL A 702 5.57 -0.42 -20.79
N GLY A 703 6.42 0.59 -20.76
CA GLY A 703 7.61 0.71 -21.61
C GLY A 703 8.70 -0.31 -21.25
N ASP A 704 9.77 -0.32 -22.05
CA ASP A 704 10.98 -1.08 -21.78
C ASP A 704 11.57 -0.71 -20.42
N ARG A 705 12.11 -1.70 -19.69
CA ARG A 705 12.76 -1.53 -18.40
C ARG A 705 13.83 -2.59 -18.19
N TYR A 706 14.77 -2.31 -17.31
CA TYR A 706 15.87 -3.23 -17.00
C TYR A 706 15.57 -4.06 -15.77
N ASN A 707 16.16 -5.26 -15.70
CA ASN A 707 16.04 -6.14 -14.53
C ASN A 707 17.10 -5.85 -13.45
N THR A 708 18.24 -5.23 -13.83
CA THR A 708 19.33 -4.91 -12.91
C THR A 708 19.89 -3.51 -13.14
N ASP A 709 20.70 -3.03 -12.18
CA ASP A 709 21.40 -1.75 -12.25
C ASP A 709 22.41 -1.69 -13.42
N ALA A 710 22.91 -2.83 -13.88
CA ALA A 710 23.85 -2.93 -15.00
C ALA A 710 23.20 -2.64 -16.36
N ASN A 711 21.87 -2.65 -16.46
CA ASN A 711 21.10 -2.40 -17.69
C ASN A 711 21.44 -3.34 -18.87
N VAL A 712 21.85 -4.59 -18.57
CA VAL A 712 22.26 -5.56 -19.60
C VAL A 712 21.11 -6.42 -20.13
N VAL A 713 20.08 -6.66 -19.34
CA VAL A 713 18.85 -7.35 -19.75
C VAL A 713 17.68 -6.38 -19.73
N THR A 714 17.03 -6.24 -20.88
CA THR A 714 15.83 -5.42 -21.05
C THR A 714 14.59 -6.31 -21.04
N MET A 715 13.67 -6.04 -20.13
CA MET A 715 12.29 -6.50 -20.21
C MET A 715 11.54 -5.60 -21.18
N LYS A 716 11.01 -6.20 -22.26
CA LYS A 716 10.42 -5.44 -23.37
C LYS A 716 9.07 -4.81 -23.00
N ALA A 717 8.78 -3.69 -23.66
CA ALA A 717 7.50 -3.03 -23.56
C ALA A 717 6.35 -3.97 -23.92
N TYR A 718 5.24 -3.79 -23.21
CA TYR A 718 4.02 -4.53 -23.50
C TYR A 718 2.77 -3.66 -23.42
N THR A 719 1.75 -4.11 -24.15
CA THR A 719 0.39 -3.58 -24.03
C THR A 719 -0.55 -4.74 -23.83
N VAL A 720 -1.39 -4.67 -22.81
CA VAL A 720 -2.47 -5.63 -22.52
C VAL A 720 -3.79 -4.89 -22.45
N ALA A 721 -4.88 -5.58 -22.75
CA ALA A 721 -6.23 -5.04 -22.67
C ALA A 721 -7.16 -6.05 -22.01
N ASP A 722 -8.12 -5.53 -21.24
CA ASP A 722 -9.19 -6.29 -20.62
C ASP A 722 -10.54 -5.77 -21.08
N VAL A 723 -11.54 -6.65 -21.14
CA VAL A 723 -12.93 -6.28 -21.40
C VAL A 723 -13.81 -6.79 -20.27
N TYR A 724 -14.89 -6.06 -19.99
CA TYR A 724 -15.86 -6.46 -18.98
C TYR A 724 -17.29 -6.09 -19.37
N ALA A 725 -18.23 -6.82 -18.78
CA ALA A 725 -19.65 -6.54 -18.85
C ALA A 725 -20.24 -6.59 -17.43
N PHE A 726 -20.88 -5.51 -16.99
CA PHE A 726 -21.69 -5.48 -15.78
C PHE A 726 -23.17 -5.65 -16.15
N VAL A 727 -23.86 -6.47 -15.40
CA VAL A 727 -25.32 -6.64 -15.51
C VAL A 727 -25.93 -6.36 -14.14
N ASP A 728 -26.63 -5.24 -14.00
CA ASP A 728 -27.36 -4.91 -12.79
C ASP A 728 -28.71 -5.66 -12.80
N ILE A 729 -28.97 -6.46 -11.77
CA ILE A 729 -30.20 -7.25 -11.64
C ILE A 729 -31.25 -6.35 -11.00
N PRO A 730 -32.41 -6.11 -11.69
CA PRO A 730 -33.46 -5.27 -11.13
C PRO A 730 -34.06 -5.84 -9.84
N LYS A 731 -34.46 -4.97 -8.92
CA LYS A 731 -35.17 -5.37 -7.67
C LYS A 731 -36.48 -6.13 -7.94
N THR A 732 -37.09 -5.93 -9.09
CA THR A 732 -38.27 -6.70 -9.51
C THR A 732 -38.03 -8.19 -9.74
N VAL A 733 -36.74 -8.55 -9.96
CA VAL A 733 -36.31 -9.95 -10.12
C VAL A 733 -35.74 -10.51 -8.81
N PHE A 734 -34.99 -9.68 -8.08
CA PHE A 734 -34.37 -10.09 -6.81
C PHE A 734 -34.58 -8.99 -5.77
N ASN A 735 -35.73 -9.07 -5.09
CA ASN A 735 -36.19 -8.04 -4.15
C ASN A 735 -35.54 -8.13 -2.75
N ALA A 736 -34.79 -9.20 -2.46
CA ALA A 736 -34.15 -9.42 -1.17
C ALA A 736 -32.95 -8.48 -0.91
N VAL A 737 -32.42 -7.82 -1.94
CA VAL A 737 -31.28 -6.94 -1.86
C VAL A 737 -31.52 -5.60 -2.54
N ASP A 738 -30.80 -4.56 -2.11
CA ASP A 738 -30.89 -3.23 -2.69
C ASP A 738 -30.20 -3.13 -4.06
N GLN A 739 -29.09 -3.82 -4.19
CA GLN A 739 -28.31 -3.90 -5.42
C GLN A 739 -27.79 -5.32 -5.60
N ALA A 740 -27.89 -5.82 -6.81
CA ALA A 740 -27.26 -7.06 -7.24
C ALA A 740 -26.62 -6.83 -8.61
N ARG A 741 -25.35 -7.17 -8.75
CA ARG A 741 -24.58 -7.03 -10.00
C ARG A 741 -23.84 -8.31 -10.30
N VAL A 742 -23.90 -8.75 -11.53
CA VAL A 742 -23.05 -9.82 -12.07
C VAL A 742 -22.06 -9.20 -13.04
N THR A 743 -20.81 -9.61 -12.95
CA THR A 743 -19.74 -9.14 -13.82
C THR A 743 -19.10 -10.31 -14.56
N PHE A 744 -18.91 -10.14 -15.86
CA PHE A 744 -18.08 -11.00 -16.70
C PHE A 744 -16.85 -10.20 -17.10
N ARG A 745 -15.67 -10.78 -16.99
CA ARG A 745 -14.41 -10.12 -17.33
C ARG A 745 -13.51 -11.08 -18.09
N VAL A 746 -12.83 -10.56 -19.12
CA VAL A 746 -11.74 -11.24 -19.81
C VAL A 746 -10.51 -10.36 -19.65
N ARG A 747 -9.51 -10.86 -18.95
CA ARG A 747 -8.21 -10.20 -18.77
C ARG A 747 -7.25 -10.64 -19.85
N ASN A 748 -6.35 -9.74 -20.28
CA ASN A 748 -5.36 -9.99 -21.32
C ASN A 748 -6.00 -10.63 -22.56
N ILE A 749 -6.95 -9.92 -23.18
CA ILE A 749 -7.78 -10.46 -24.31
C ILE A 749 -6.95 -10.97 -25.49
N THR A 750 -5.76 -10.40 -25.69
CA THR A 750 -4.85 -10.76 -26.77
C THR A 750 -3.94 -11.95 -26.43
N ASP A 751 -4.02 -12.49 -25.21
CA ASP A 751 -3.16 -13.55 -24.70
C ASP A 751 -1.66 -13.23 -24.82
N LYS A 752 -1.31 -11.97 -24.57
CA LYS A 752 0.07 -11.49 -24.66
C LYS A 752 0.93 -12.16 -23.59
N ARG A 753 2.10 -12.67 -24.00
CA ARG A 753 3.15 -13.11 -23.08
C ARG A 753 4.10 -11.92 -22.85
N TYR A 754 4.42 -11.61 -21.59
CA TYR A 754 5.20 -10.43 -21.24
C TYR A 754 5.92 -10.62 -19.90
N ALA A 755 7.01 -9.90 -19.71
CA ALA A 755 7.68 -9.78 -18.42
C ALA A 755 6.93 -8.78 -17.54
N ILE A 756 6.76 -9.08 -16.25
CA ILE A 756 6.11 -8.17 -15.30
C ILE A 756 7.12 -7.52 -14.35
N TRP A 757 8.13 -8.30 -13.91
CA TRP A 757 9.11 -7.85 -12.92
C TRP A 757 10.42 -8.62 -13.06
N GLY A 758 11.55 -7.97 -12.75
CA GLY A 758 12.86 -8.59 -12.57
C GLY A 758 13.36 -8.27 -11.17
N ASP A 759 13.90 -9.26 -10.45
CA ASP A 759 14.50 -9.03 -9.16
C ASP A 759 16.00 -8.73 -9.33
N PRO A 760 16.50 -7.54 -8.89
CA PRO A 760 17.92 -7.20 -9.00
C PRO A 760 18.86 -8.13 -8.22
N PHE A 761 18.35 -8.80 -7.18
CA PHE A 761 19.13 -9.80 -6.41
C PHE A 761 19.19 -11.16 -7.10
N TYR A 762 18.21 -11.47 -7.96
CA TYR A 762 18.07 -12.72 -8.69
C TYR A 762 17.95 -12.45 -10.19
N PRO A 763 19.03 -11.95 -10.84
CA PRO A 763 18.96 -11.37 -12.18
C PRO A 763 18.70 -12.38 -13.30
N ASP A 764 18.86 -13.67 -13.04
CA ASP A 764 18.78 -14.73 -14.03
C ASP A 764 17.38 -15.33 -14.19
N GLN A 765 16.39 -14.74 -13.54
CA GLN A 765 14.98 -15.14 -13.64
C GLN A 765 14.06 -13.93 -13.79
N ILE A 766 12.97 -14.09 -14.53
CA ILE A 766 12.02 -13.01 -14.86
C ILE A 766 10.59 -13.45 -14.53
N LEU A 767 9.91 -12.65 -13.72
CA LEU A 767 8.50 -12.87 -13.40
C LEU A 767 7.64 -12.53 -14.62
N LEU A 768 6.82 -13.49 -15.07
CA LEU A 768 5.96 -13.36 -16.23
C LEU A 768 4.54 -12.93 -15.84
N GLY A 769 3.89 -12.17 -16.71
CA GLY A 769 2.49 -11.78 -16.55
C GLY A 769 1.54 -12.92 -16.92
N ALA A 770 0.36 -12.92 -16.28
CA ALA A 770 -0.66 -13.93 -16.49
C ALA A 770 -1.17 -13.96 -17.95
N PRO A 771 -1.43 -15.16 -18.51
CA PRO A 771 -2.10 -15.32 -19.80
C PRO A 771 -3.55 -14.82 -19.73
N ARG A 772 -4.29 -14.96 -20.83
CA ARG A 772 -5.72 -14.64 -20.86
C ARG A 772 -6.48 -15.45 -19.81
N THR A 773 -7.28 -14.74 -18.99
CA THR A 773 -8.14 -15.33 -17.97
C THR A 773 -9.57 -14.84 -18.09
N TYR A 774 -10.52 -15.69 -17.73
CA TYR A 774 -11.95 -15.41 -17.73
C TYR A 774 -12.45 -15.39 -16.28
N GLU A 775 -13.22 -14.38 -15.91
CA GLU A 775 -13.74 -14.20 -14.55
C GLU A 775 -15.24 -13.96 -14.58
N ILE A 776 -15.94 -14.55 -13.62
CA ILE A 776 -17.30 -14.19 -13.26
C ILE A 776 -17.31 -13.75 -11.79
N SER A 777 -18.04 -12.66 -11.49
CA SER A 777 -18.26 -12.22 -10.12
C SER A 777 -19.69 -11.76 -9.90
N ALA A 778 -20.13 -11.82 -8.64
CA ALA A 778 -21.43 -11.34 -8.19
C ALA A 778 -21.26 -10.49 -6.94
N ALA A 779 -21.88 -9.31 -6.90
CA ALA A 779 -21.88 -8.40 -5.79
C ALA A 779 -23.30 -8.06 -5.36
N PHE A 780 -23.54 -8.05 -4.05
CA PHE A 780 -24.84 -7.80 -3.44
C PHE A 780 -24.70 -6.73 -2.36
N LYS A 781 -25.74 -5.84 -2.24
CA LYS A 781 -25.86 -4.87 -1.14
C LYS A 781 -27.30 -4.85 -0.64
N TRP A 782 -27.52 -4.81 0.69
CA TRP A 782 -28.83 -4.73 1.33
C TRP A 782 -28.80 -4.08 2.70
#